data_5e341f777ea2d40b2994c9c80153461a
#
_entry.id   5e341f777ea2d40b2994c9c80153461a
#
_cell.length_a   1.000
_cell.length_b   1.000
_cell.length_c   1.000
_cell.angle_alpha   90.00
_cell.angle_beta   90.00
_cell.angle_gamma   90.00
#
_symmetry.space_group_name_H-M   'P 1'
#
loop_
_entity.id
_entity.type
_entity.pdbx_description
1 polymer ?
#
loop_
_entity_poly.entity_id
_entity_poly.type
_entity_poly.pdbx_seq_one_letter_code
_entity_poly.pdbx_strand_id
1 'polypeptide(L)'
;VAGAVTGVTDGAGRCFHLVLTTQAQRAEAFRKQRATSLSSPAGPRSASSSSAFPDTLPAGTEYGADNGIRLEAVWLTHDPAYPDEQPTAPLARYTYTASGELRAVYDRSGTQVRGFTYDAEHAGRMVAHHYAGRPESRYRYDDTGRVTEQVNPEGLDYRFEYGQDRVTITDSLNRREVLYTEGEGGLKRVVKKEHADGSITRSEYDEAGRLKAQTDAAGRRTEYSLHMASGAVTAVTGPDGRTVRYGYNSQRQVTSVTYPDGLRSSREYDEKGRLAAETSRSGETTSYSYDDPASELPTGIQDATGSTKQMAWSRYGQLLAFTDCSGYTTRYEYDRYGQQIAVHREEGISTYSSYNPRGQLVSQKDAQGRETRYEYSAAGDLTATVSPDGKRSTIAYDKRGRPVSVTEGGLTRSMGYDAAGRITVLTNENGSQSTFRYDPVDRLTEQRGFDGRTQRYHYDLTRKLTQSEDEGLITLWHYDASDRITHRTVNGDPAEQWQYDEHGWLTTLSHTSEGHRVSVHYGYDDKGRLTGERQTVENPETGELLWQHETKHAYNEQGLANRVTPDSLPPVEWLTYGSGYLAGMKLGGTPLVEYTRDRLHRETVRSFGSRAGSNAAYELTSTYTPAGQLQSQHLNSLVYDRDYGWNDNGDLVRISGPRQTREYGYSATGRLESVRTLAPGLDIRIPYATDPAGNRLPDPELHPDSTLTAWPDNRIAEDAHYVYHYDEYGRLTEKTDRIPTGVIRTDDERTHHYHYDSQHRLVFHTRIQHGEPLVESRYLYDPLGRRMAKRVWRRERDLTGWMSLSRKPEETWYGWDGDRLTTVQTDTTRIQTVYQPGSF
;
A
#
# COMPACT_ATOMS: atom_id res chain seq x y z
N VAL A 1 -29.34 34.52 -23.86
CA VAL A 1 -28.87 33.92 -25.10
C VAL A 1 -29.91 32.93 -25.60
N ALA A 2 -30.56 33.25 -26.71
CA ALA A 2 -31.66 32.47 -27.23
C ALA A 2 -31.24 31.04 -27.63
N GLY A 3 -31.95 30.02 -27.09
CA GLY A 3 -31.71 28.61 -27.40
C GLY A 3 -30.55 27.94 -26.62
N ALA A 4 -29.89 28.66 -25.71
CA ALA A 4 -28.79 28.06 -24.89
C ALA A 4 -29.30 27.67 -23.49
N VAL A 5 -28.74 26.59 -22.93
CA VAL A 5 -29.09 26.13 -21.58
C VAL A 5 -28.43 27.07 -20.56
N THR A 6 -29.25 27.68 -19.71
CA THR A 6 -28.78 28.57 -18.63
C THR A 6 -29.09 28.05 -17.24
N GLY A 7 -29.92 27.03 -17.13
CA GLY A 7 -30.29 26.41 -15.86
C GLY A 7 -30.33 24.90 -15.97
N VAL A 8 -29.88 24.25 -14.95
CA VAL A 8 -29.94 22.79 -14.82
C VAL A 8 -30.43 22.46 -13.43
N THR A 9 -31.42 21.59 -13.33
CA THR A 9 -31.87 21.04 -12.07
C THR A 9 -31.58 19.54 -12.09
N ASP A 10 -30.81 19.04 -11.13
CA ASP A 10 -30.48 17.64 -11.06
C ASP A 10 -31.58 16.82 -10.34
N GLY A 11 -31.39 15.49 -10.30
CA GLY A 11 -32.34 14.58 -9.66
C GLY A 11 -32.52 14.78 -8.15
N ALA A 12 -31.60 15.49 -7.50
CA ALA A 12 -31.65 15.82 -6.08
C ALA A 12 -32.34 17.17 -5.81
N GLY A 13 -32.76 17.88 -6.89
CA GLY A 13 -33.40 19.20 -6.79
C GLY A 13 -32.39 20.35 -6.66
N ARG A 14 -31.10 20.12 -6.82
CA ARG A 14 -30.09 21.17 -6.86
C ARG A 14 -30.20 21.95 -8.15
N CYS A 15 -30.19 23.27 -8.04
CA CYS A 15 -30.32 24.17 -9.17
C CYS A 15 -28.97 24.82 -9.47
N PHE A 16 -28.54 24.71 -10.72
CA PHE A 16 -27.32 25.30 -11.21
C PHE A 16 -27.66 26.40 -12.22
N HIS A 17 -26.98 27.51 -12.11
CA HIS A 17 -27.08 28.56 -13.09
C HIS A 17 -25.79 28.64 -13.93
N LEU A 18 -25.95 28.56 -15.24
CA LEU A 18 -24.84 28.63 -16.19
C LEU A 18 -24.80 30.06 -16.75
N VAL A 19 -23.74 30.78 -16.46
CA VAL A 19 -23.52 32.14 -16.99
C VAL A 19 -22.88 32.01 -18.35
N LEU A 20 -23.59 32.36 -19.40
CA LEU A 20 -23.13 32.35 -20.77
C LEU A 20 -22.87 33.76 -21.28
N THR A 21 -21.78 33.92 -22.02
CA THR A 21 -21.46 35.22 -22.63
C THR A 21 -21.27 35.10 -24.12
N THR A 22 -21.66 36.11 -24.85
CA THR A 22 -21.37 36.26 -26.29
C THR A 22 -20.00 36.88 -26.47
N GLN A 23 -19.46 36.77 -27.69
CA GLN A 23 -18.19 37.41 -28.04
C GLN A 23 -18.26 38.94 -27.85
N ALA A 24 -19.38 39.56 -28.24
CA ALA A 24 -19.60 41.01 -28.06
C ALA A 24 -19.59 41.41 -26.60
N GLN A 25 -20.24 40.62 -25.74
CA GLN A 25 -20.26 40.89 -24.28
C GLN A 25 -18.85 40.81 -23.67
N ARG A 26 -18.03 39.83 -24.07
CA ARG A 26 -16.67 39.71 -23.60
C ARG A 26 -15.79 40.88 -24.15
N ALA A 27 -16.02 41.30 -25.38
CA ALA A 27 -15.32 42.43 -25.97
C ALA A 27 -15.64 43.75 -25.23
N GLU A 28 -16.91 43.97 -24.89
CA GLU A 28 -17.32 45.13 -24.12
C GLU A 28 -16.72 45.08 -22.70
N ALA A 29 -16.73 43.97 -22.03
CA ALA A 29 -16.12 43.81 -20.71
C ALA A 29 -14.62 44.09 -20.75
N PHE A 30 -13.92 43.66 -21.80
CA PHE A 30 -12.50 43.93 -21.99
C PHE A 30 -12.25 45.46 -22.19
N ARG A 31 -13.09 46.13 -22.97
CA ARG A 31 -12.98 47.57 -23.17
C ARG A 31 -13.22 48.34 -21.90
N LYS A 32 -14.21 47.95 -21.08
CA LYS A 32 -14.51 48.60 -19.79
C LYS A 32 -13.37 48.43 -18.79
N GLN A 33 -12.81 47.25 -18.70
CA GLN A 33 -11.66 46.98 -17.85
C GLN A 33 -10.43 47.79 -18.28
N ARG A 34 -10.22 47.93 -19.57
CA ARG A 34 -9.13 48.72 -20.14
C ARG A 34 -9.32 50.24 -19.91
N ALA A 35 -10.54 50.75 -20.06
CA ALA A 35 -10.85 52.17 -19.78
C ALA A 35 -10.60 52.51 -18.30
N THR A 36 -10.91 51.59 -17.39
CA THR A 36 -10.62 51.73 -15.95
C THR A 36 -9.12 51.72 -15.66
N SER A 37 -8.31 50.87 -16.37
CA SER A 37 -6.85 50.90 -16.21
C SER A 37 -6.15 52.09 -16.83
N LEU A 38 -6.73 52.68 -17.89
CA LEU A 38 -6.24 53.93 -18.50
C LEU A 38 -6.53 55.19 -17.68
N SER A 39 -7.54 55.13 -16.81
CA SER A 39 -7.87 56.23 -15.87
C SER A 39 -6.99 56.20 -14.61
N SER A 40 -6.13 55.21 -14.43
CA SER A 40 -5.17 55.16 -13.33
C SER A 40 -3.98 56.08 -13.64
N PRO A 41 -3.31 56.66 -12.61
CA PRO A 41 -2.25 57.70 -12.79
C PRO A 41 -0.94 57.21 -13.42
N ALA A 42 -0.87 56.00 -13.95
CA ALA A 42 0.33 55.39 -14.51
C ALA A 42 0.63 55.74 -15.98
N GLY A 43 0.03 56.80 -16.55
CA GLY A 43 0.37 57.36 -17.87
C GLY A 43 -0.31 56.68 -19.06
N PRO A 44 -0.34 57.37 -20.23
CA PRO A 44 -1.04 56.87 -21.41
C PRO A 44 -0.34 55.66 -22.04
N ARG A 45 -1.04 54.53 -22.16
CA ARG A 45 -0.59 53.38 -22.94
C ARG A 45 -0.99 53.60 -24.40
N SER A 46 -0.15 53.13 -25.32
CA SER A 46 -0.36 53.35 -26.75
C SER A 46 -1.71 52.81 -27.22
N ALA A 47 -2.39 53.60 -28.05
CA ALA A 47 -3.72 53.31 -28.61
C ALA A 47 -3.74 52.09 -29.56
N SER A 48 -2.62 51.48 -29.89
CA SER A 48 -2.48 50.38 -30.85
C SER A 48 -3.06 49.04 -30.44
N SER A 49 -3.47 48.87 -29.17
CA SER A 49 -4.01 47.62 -28.64
C SER A 49 -5.53 47.60 -28.46
N SER A 50 -6.24 48.70 -28.87
CA SER A 50 -7.71 48.81 -28.68
C SER A 50 -8.53 47.95 -29.63
N SER A 51 -7.94 47.44 -30.73
CA SER A 51 -8.57 46.56 -31.70
C SER A 51 -8.37 45.07 -31.44
N ALA A 52 -7.72 44.73 -30.30
CA ALA A 52 -7.31 43.37 -30.02
C ALA A 52 -8.45 42.40 -29.59
N PHE A 53 -9.67 42.93 -29.34
CA PHE A 53 -10.80 42.08 -28.95
C PHE A 53 -12.01 42.35 -29.85
N PRO A 54 -12.21 41.53 -30.92
CA PRO A 54 -13.33 41.75 -31.86
C PRO A 54 -14.67 41.36 -31.24
N ASP A 55 -15.74 42.02 -31.72
CA ASP A 55 -17.13 41.76 -31.30
C ASP A 55 -17.67 40.45 -31.84
N THR A 56 -17.06 39.91 -32.89
CA THR A 56 -17.42 38.63 -33.48
C THR A 56 -16.17 37.79 -33.66
N LEU A 57 -16.33 36.46 -33.59
CA LEU A 57 -15.22 35.54 -33.84
C LEU A 57 -14.80 35.61 -35.31
N PRO A 58 -13.49 35.48 -35.62
CA PRO A 58 -13.03 35.30 -36.98
C PRO A 58 -13.74 34.13 -37.66
N ALA A 59 -14.11 34.30 -38.94
CA ALA A 59 -14.80 33.23 -39.67
C ALA A 59 -13.87 32.04 -39.88
N GLY A 60 -14.32 30.86 -39.44
CA GLY A 60 -13.68 29.55 -39.70
C GLY A 60 -12.63 29.14 -38.70
N THR A 61 -13.04 28.19 -37.83
CA THR A 61 -12.11 27.34 -37.09
C THR A 61 -12.01 25.98 -37.80
N GLU A 62 -10.91 25.26 -37.62
CA GLU A 62 -10.74 23.91 -38.10
C GLU A 62 -11.88 22.96 -37.69
N TYR A 63 -12.67 23.33 -36.69
CA TYR A 63 -13.72 22.52 -36.06
C TYR A 63 -15.14 22.94 -36.47
N GLY A 64 -15.33 23.84 -37.40
CA GLY A 64 -16.63 24.25 -37.90
C GLY A 64 -17.10 25.61 -37.43
N ALA A 65 -18.40 25.90 -37.66
CA ALA A 65 -19.02 27.17 -37.29
C ALA A 65 -19.12 27.34 -35.79
N ASP A 66 -18.71 28.51 -35.28
CA ASP A 66 -18.74 28.84 -33.85
C ASP A 66 -19.58 30.07 -33.63
N ASN A 67 -20.61 30.00 -32.79
CA ASN A 67 -21.50 31.13 -32.50
C ASN A 67 -20.95 32.13 -31.48
N GLY A 68 -19.74 31.87 -30.94
CA GLY A 68 -19.10 32.74 -29.99
C GLY A 68 -19.64 32.68 -28.55
N ILE A 69 -20.61 31.83 -28.28
CA ILE A 69 -21.18 31.65 -26.92
C ILE A 69 -20.25 30.80 -26.09
N ARG A 70 -19.88 31.29 -24.90
CA ARG A 70 -18.98 30.59 -23.96
C ARG A 70 -19.57 30.54 -22.56
N LEU A 71 -19.25 29.48 -21.86
CA LEU A 71 -19.57 29.32 -20.42
C LEU A 71 -18.56 30.13 -19.62
N GLU A 72 -19.03 31.15 -18.90
CA GLU A 72 -18.18 32.00 -18.05
C GLU A 72 -18.13 31.55 -16.59
N ALA A 73 -19.26 31.07 -16.07
CA ALA A 73 -19.35 30.64 -14.68
C ALA A 73 -20.45 29.59 -14.49
N VAL A 74 -20.26 28.74 -13.46
CA VAL A 74 -21.28 27.81 -12.98
C VAL A 74 -21.56 28.15 -11.53
N TRP A 75 -22.82 28.43 -11.21
CA TRP A 75 -23.27 28.71 -9.86
C TRP A 75 -24.21 27.63 -9.37
N LEU A 76 -24.02 27.19 -8.13
CA LEU A 76 -24.99 26.39 -7.40
C LEU A 76 -25.92 27.37 -6.69
N THR A 77 -27.08 27.67 -7.29
CA THR A 77 -27.98 28.71 -6.79
C THR A 77 -28.93 28.24 -5.71
N HIS A 78 -29.28 26.95 -5.73
CA HIS A 78 -30.17 26.37 -4.74
C HIS A 78 -29.81 24.91 -4.46
N ASP A 79 -29.74 24.55 -3.21
CA ASP A 79 -29.60 23.18 -2.75
C ASP A 79 -30.68 22.90 -1.71
N PRO A 80 -31.65 21.98 -1.97
CA PRO A 80 -32.72 21.68 -1.01
C PRO A 80 -32.22 21.19 0.34
N ALA A 81 -31.03 20.59 0.41
CA ALA A 81 -30.42 20.14 1.65
C ALA A 81 -29.89 21.29 2.51
N TYR A 82 -29.64 22.46 1.90
CA TYR A 82 -29.10 23.65 2.54
C TYR A 82 -29.88 24.88 2.09
N PRO A 83 -31.19 24.97 2.39
CA PRO A 83 -32.09 25.95 1.79
C PRO A 83 -31.80 27.39 2.19
N ASP A 84 -31.15 27.60 3.34
CA ASP A 84 -30.84 28.95 3.85
C ASP A 84 -29.46 29.45 3.41
N GLU A 85 -28.66 28.62 2.76
CA GLU A 85 -27.35 29.01 2.27
C GLU A 85 -27.45 29.67 0.89
N GLN A 86 -26.81 30.84 0.76
CA GLN A 86 -26.72 31.56 -0.49
C GLN A 86 -25.30 31.42 -1.05
N PRO A 87 -25.15 31.28 -2.38
CA PRO A 87 -23.83 31.21 -2.99
C PRO A 87 -23.08 32.54 -2.87
N THR A 88 -21.82 32.48 -2.43
CA THR A 88 -20.93 33.63 -2.35
C THR A 88 -19.94 33.70 -3.51
N ALA A 89 -19.74 32.59 -4.21
CA ALA A 89 -18.83 32.46 -5.33
C ALA A 89 -19.35 31.38 -6.29
N PRO A 90 -19.01 31.46 -7.58
CA PRO A 90 -19.31 30.36 -8.49
C PRO A 90 -18.52 29.09 -8.14
N LEU A 91 -19.04 27.94 -8.52
CA LEU A 91 -18.32 26.66 -8.39
C LEU A 91 -17.09 26.62 -9.28
N ALA A 92 -17.20 27.22 -10.46
CA ALA A 92 -16.11 27.37 -11.41
C ALA A 92 -16.30 28.63 -12.23
N ARG A 93 -15.22 29.25 -12.63
CA ARG A 93 -15.19 30.41 -13.50
C ARG A 93 -14.18 30.22 -14.60
N TYR A 94 -14.52 30.68 -15.80
CA TYR A 94 -13.74 30.52 -17.01
C TYR A 94 -13.50 31.87 -17.66
N THR A 95 -12.30 32.08 -18.16
CA THR A 95 -11.98 33.26 -18.96
C THR A 95 -11.49 32.83 -20.33
N TYR A 96 -11.67 33.74 -21.32
CA TYR A 96 -11.40 33.42 -22.71
C TYR A 96 -10.51 34.49 -23.34
N THR A 97 -9.78 34.07 -24.37
CA THR A 97 -8.99 34.99 -25.21
C THR A 97 -9.90 35.80 -26.11
N ALA A 98 -9.32 36.82 -26.79
CA ALA A 98 -10.02 37.61 -27.79
C ALA A 98 -10.59 36.78 -28.94
N SER A 99 -9.99 35.63 -29.22
CA SER A 99 -10.46 34.66 -30.23
C SER A 99 -11.42 33.62 -29.70
N GLY A 100 -11.88 33.74 -28.45
CA GLY A 100 -12.84 32.83 -27.85
C GLY A 100 -12.26 31.53 -27.36
N GLU A 101 -10.94 31.40 -27.20
CA GLU A 101 -10.26 30.23 -26.71
C GLU A 101 -10.19 30.26 -25.19
N LEU A 102 -10.29 29.11 -24.52
CA LEU A 102 -10.23 29.04 -23.06
C LEU A 102 -8.85 29.46 -22.56
N ARG A 103 -8.81 30.55 -21.79
CA ARG A 103 -7.57 31.11 -21.26
C ARG A 103 -7.23 30.65 -19.86
N ALA A 104 -8.20 30.61 -18.96
CA ALA A 104 -8.00 30.27 -17.57
C ALA A 104 -9.24 29.62 -16.95
N VAL A 105 -9.01 28.75 -15.97
CA VAL A 105 -10.04 28.14 -15.16
C VAL A 105 -9.76 28.50 -13.70
N TYR A 106 -10.80 28.95 -13.00
CA TYR A 106 -10.76 29.29 -11.59
C TYR A 106 -11.70 28.37 -10.81
N ASP A 107 -11.28 27.91 -9.64
CA ASP A 107 -12.13 27.14 -8.76
C ASP A 107 -13.00 28.06 -7.89
N ARG A 108 -13.80 27.50 -6.99
CA ARG A 108 -14.68 28.27 -6.12
C ARG A 108 -13.95 29.15 -5.11
N SER A 109 -12.66 28.92 -4.85
CA SER A 109 -11.82 29.79 -4.01
C SER A 109 -11.36 31.05 -4.73
N GLY A 110 -11.59 31.13 -6.04
CA GLY A 110 -11.07 32.20 -6.88
C GLY A 110 -9.62 31.97 -7.32
N THR A 111 -9.04 30.86 -7.02
CA THR A 111 -7.68 30.47 -7.44
C THR A 111 -7.69 30.03 -8.89
N GLN A 112 -6.76 30.56 -9.68
CA GLN A 112 -6.55 30.09 -11.04
C GLN A 112 -5.88 28.70 -10.99
N VAL A 113 -6.63 27.66 -11.37
CA VAL A 113 -6.18 26.26 -11.31
C VAL A 113 -5.59 25.77 -12.63
N ARG A 114 -5.98 26.40 -13.76
CA ARG A 114 -5.48 26.09 -15.10
C ARG A 114 -5.25 27.35 -15.88
N GLY A 115 -4.22 27.33 -16.73
CA GLY A 115 -3.96 28.38 -17.69
C GLY A 115 -3.56 27.79 -19.04
N PHE A 116 -3.95 28.49 -20.14
CA PHE A 116 -3.71 28.04 -21.50
C PHE A 116 -3.21 29.21 -22.37
N THR A 117 -2.29 28.93 -23.27
CA THR A 117 -1.77 29.87 -24.25
C THR A 117 -1.91 29.24 -25.63
N TYR A 118 -2.25 30.07 -26.63
CA TYR A 118 -2.55 29.62 -27.98
C TYR A 118 -1.64 30.28 -29.00
N ASP A 119 -1.49 29.62 -30.16
CA ASP A 119 -0.71 30.10 -31.28
C ASP A 119 -1.36 31.37 -31.86
N ALA A 120 -0.55 32.40 -32.09
CA ALA A 120 -1.01 33.66 -32.65
C ALA A 120 -1.42 33.55 -34.13
N GLU A 121 -0.85 32.59 -34.87
CA GLU A 121 -1.07 32.42 -36.31
C GLU A 121 -2.10 31.34 -36.66
N HIS A 122 -2.26 30.37 -35.82
CA HIS A 122 -3.19 29.23 -36.02
C HIS A 122 -4.20 29.16 -34.88
N ALA A 123 -5.41 29.60 -35.13
CA ALA A 123 -6.48 29.62 -34.13
C ALA A 123 -6.80 28.21 -33.61
N GLY A 124 -6.89 28.08 -32.32
CA GLY A 124 -7.24 26.84 -31.65
C GLY A 124 -6.07 25.93 -31.30
N ARG A 125 -4.86 26.27 -31.77
CA ARG A 125 -3.67 25.48 -31.37
C ARG A 125 -3.16 25.92 -30.01
N MET A 126 -3.25 25.05 -29.03
CA MET A 126 -2.71 25.31 -27.70
C MET A 126 -1.20 25.08 -27.72
N VAL A 127 -0.42 26.12 -27.41
CA VAL A 127 1.04 26.06 -27.39
C VAL A 127 1.60 25.93 -25.98
N ALA A 128 0.79 26.16 -24.96
CA ALA A 128 1.22 26.02 -23.56
C ALA A 128 0.02 25.82 -22.66
N HIS A 129 0.24 25.10 -21.59
CA HIS A 129 -0.71 25.02 -20.47
C HIS A 129 0.02 24.80 -19.16
N HIS A 130 -0.64 25.14 -18.05
CA HIS A 130 -0.11 24.88 -16.73
C HIS A 130 -1.24 24.66 -15.73
N TYR A 131 -0.91 23.93 -14.66
CA TYR A 131 -1.71 23.84 -13.43
C TYR A 131 -1.17 24.83 -12.41
N ALA A 132 -1.99 25.22 -11.45
CA ALA A 132 -1.59 26.18 -10.40
C ALA A 132 -0.28 25.76 -9.73
N GLY A 133 0.67 26.68 -9.67
CA GLY A 133 1.98 26.47 -9.03
C GLY A 133 2.91 25.51 -9.75
N ARG A 134 2.55 25.04 -10.94
CA ARG A 134 3.38 24.13 -11.75
C ARG A 134 4.03 24.84 -12.92
N PRO A 135 5.18 24.31 -13.43
CA PRO A 135 5.77 24.83 -14.65
C PRO A 135 4.87 24.68 -15.86
N GLU A 136 5.02 25.54 -16.81
CA GLU A 136 4.26 25.54 -18.04
C GLU A 136 4.79 24.49 -19.00
N SER A 137 3.91 23.58 -19.48
CA SER A 137 4.19 22.66 -20.58
C SER A 137 3.99 23.35 -21.90
N ARG A 138 4.94 23.22 -22.82
CA ARG A 138 4.92 23.90 -24.11
C ARG A 138 4.93 22.93 -25.27
N TYR A 139 4.23 23.29 -26.34
CA TYR A 139 4.07 22.44 -27.53
C TYR A 139 4.50 23.20 -28.80
N ARG A 140 5.14 22.45 -29.71
CA ARG A 140 5.39 22.91 -31.07
C ARG A 140 4.64 22.01 -32.04
N TYR A 141 4.22 22.56 -33.16
CA TYR A 141 3.42 21.88 -34.15
C TYR A 141 4.12 21.90 -35.51
N ASP A 142 3.82 20.93 -36.35
CA ASP A 142 4.20 20.93 -37.76
C ASP A 142 3.18 21.68 -38.62
N ASP A 143 3.43 21.74 -39.94
CA ASP A 143 2.54 22.45 -40.87
C ASP A 143 1.14 21.83 -40.96
N THR A 144 0.96 20.59 -40.55
CA THR A 144 -0.33 19.88 -40.58
C THR A 144 -1.07 19.95 -39.25
N GLY A 145 -0.52 20.59 -38.22
CA GLY A 145 -1.14 20.73 -36.90
C GLY A 145 -0.88 19.58 -35.92
N ARG A 146 0.12 18.77 -36.21
CA ARG A 146 0.52 17.69 -35.28
C ARG A 146 1.62 18.19 -34.33
N VAL A 147 1.59 17.76 -33.08
CA VAL A 147 2.62 18.10 -32.09
C VAL A 147 3.95 17.44 -32.49
N THR A 148 4.99 18.22 -32.67
CA THR A 148 6.36 17.75 -32.94
C THR A 148 7.25 17.78 -31.72
N GLU A 149 6.97 18.61 -30.74
CA GLU A 149 7.76 18.75 -29.53
C GLU A 149 6.87 19.14 -28.36
N GLN A 150 7.13 18.52 -27.22
CA GLN A 150 6.54 18.88 -25.95
C GLN A 150 7.67 19.12 -24.94
N VAL A 151 7.73 20.31 -24.37
CA VAL A 151 8.72 20.70 -23.36
C VAL A 151 8.05 20.76 -22.00
N ASN A 152 8.53 19.96 -21.05
CA ASN A 152 8.07 19.91 -19.68
C ASN A 152 9.23 20.29 -18.75
N PRO A 153 9.32 21.56 -18.28
CA PRO A 153 10.45 21.98 -17.44
C PRO A 153 10.61 21.07 -16.20
N GLU A 154 11.84 20.63 -15.95
CA GLU A 154 12.21 19.70 -14.88
C GLU A 154 11.58 18.31 -15.00
N GLY A 155 10.92 18.01 -16.11
CA GLY A 155 10.38 16.70 -16.45
C GLY A 155 10.92 16.21 -17.78
N LEU A 156 10.27 15.18 -18.34
CA LEU A 156 10.62 14.67 -19.65
C LEU A 156 10.11 15.59 -20.74
N ASP A 157 11.02 15.91 -21.68
CA ASP A 157 10.66 16.55 -22.94
C ASP A 157 10.52 15.46 -24.01
N TYR A 158 9.60 15.67 -24.95
CA TYR A 158 9.31 14.69 -25.99
C TYR A 158 9.46 15.31 -27.36
N ARG A 159 10.00 14.53 -28.31
CA ARG A 159 9.99 14.85 -29.74
C ARG A 159 9.24 13.76 -30.50
N PHE A 160 8.37 14.21 -31.41
CA PHE A 160 7.52 13.34 -32.21
C PHE A 160 7.90 13.48 -33.68
N GLU A 161 8.23 12.35 -34.29
CA GLU A 161 8.50 12.29 -35.72
C GLU A 161 7.43 11.42 -36.38
N TYR A 162 6.75 11.97 -37.37
CA TYR A 162 5.64 11.32 -38.04
C TYR A 162 6.09 10.80 -39.39
N GLY A 163 6.04 9.49 -39.58
CA GLY A 163 6.25 8.84 -40.87
C GLY A 163 4.90 8.42 -41.47
N GLN A 164 4.94 7.74 -42.59
CA GLN A 164 3.77 7.31 -43.32
C GLN A 164 2.97 6.27 -42.53
N ASP A 165 3.67 5.34 -41.90
CA ASP A 165 3.11 4.20 -41.16
C ASP A 165 3.54 4.16 -39.69
N ARG A 166 4.24 5.20 -39.20
CA ARG A 166 4.83 5.17 -37.87
C ARG A 166 4.92 6.54 -37.21
N VAL A 167 5.01 6.53 -35.90
CA VAL A 167 5.32 7.70 -35.07
C VAL A 167 6.50 7.32 -34.18
N THR A 168 7.58 8.11 -34.25
CA THR A 168 8.74 7.92 -33.38
C THR A 168 8.70 8.97 -32.27
N ILE A 169 8.76 8.50 -31.01
CA ILE A 169 8.74 9.37 -29.84
C ILE A 169 10.10 9.23 -29.16
N THR A 170 10.81 10.36 -29.04
CA THR A 170 12.10 10.40 -28.35
C THR A 170 11.99 11.36 -27.18
N ASP A 171 12.36 10.93 -25.98
CA ASP A 171 12.34 11.79 -24.80
C ASP A 171 13.72 12.40 -24.49
N SER A 172 13.79 13.27 -23.50
CA SER A 172 15.01 13.97 -23.10
C SER A 172 16.06 13.08 -22.42
N LEU A 173 15.72 11.83 -22.08
CA LEU A 173 16.67 10.79 -21.65
C LEU A 173 17.18 9.94 -22.82
N ASN A 174 16.90 10.37 -24.05
CA ASN A 174 17.24 9.66 -25.30
C ASN A 174 16.57 8.28 -25.42
N ARG A 175 15.46 8.07 -24.75
CA ARG A 175 14.64 6.88 -24.89
C ARG A 175 13.76 7.03 -26.11
N ARG A 176 13.77 6.02 -26.97
CA ARG A 176 13.07 6.04 -28.24
C ARG A 176 12.03 4.94 -28.30
N GLU A 177 10.78 5.32 -28.58
CA GLU A 177 9.69 4.41 -28.86
C GLU A 177 9.19 4.63 -30.28
N VAL A 178 8.85 3.56 -30.99
CA VAL A 178 8.27 3.63 -32.32
C VAL A 178 6.93 2.91 -32.32
N LEU A 179 5.90 3.65 -32.75
CA LEU A 179 4.54 3.12 -32.87
C LEU A 179 4.25 2.94 -34.36
N TYR A 180 4.03 1.69 -34.81
CA TYR A 180 3.65 1.37 -36.18
C TYR A 180 2.14 1.28 -36.28
N THR A 181 1.57 1.93 -37.28
CA THR A 181 0.12 2.03 -37.44
C THR A 181 -0.33 1.46 -38.79
N GLU A 182 -1.53 0.89 -38.81
CA GLU A 182 -2.26 0.45 -40.00
C GLU A 182 -3.66 1.06 -40.03
N GLY A 183 -4.23 1.22 -41.21
CA GLY A 183 -5.53 1.84 -41.43
C GLY A 183 -5.42 3.24 -42.00
N GLU A 184 -6.56 3.83 -42.33
CA GLU A 184 -6.63 5.18 -42.92
C GLU A 184 -7.42 6.15 -42.05
N GLY A 185 -6.94 7.39 -42.00
CA GLY A 185 -7.63 8.47 -41.28
C GLY A 185 -7.81 8.22 -39.80
N GLY A 186 -9.01 8.45 -39.26
CA GLY A 186 -9.34 8.22 -37.86
C GLY A 186 -9.45 6.75 -37.44
N LEU A 187 -9.25 5.81 -38.37
CA LEU A 187 -9.27 4.38 -38.13
C LEU A 187 -7.88 3.76 -37.99
N LYS A 188 -6.84 4.58 -37.90
CA LYS A 188 -5.47 4.10 -37.67
C LYS A 188 -5.35 3.43 -36.30
N ARG A 189 -4.73 2.23 -36.28
CA ARG A 189 -4.51 1.46 -35.05
C ARG A 189 -3.03 1.09 -34.94
N VAL A 190 -2.52 1.07 -33.70
CA VAL A 190 -1.16 0.63 -33.44
C VAL A 190 -1.09 -0.88 -33.52
N VAL A 191 -0.34 -1.41 -34.48
CA VAL A 191 -0.18 -2.86 -34.70
C VAL A 191 1.15 -3.39 -34.18
N LYS A 192 2.12 -2.51 -33.97
CA LYS A 192 3.45 -2.87 -33.49
C LYS A 192 4.04 -1.70 -32.69
N LYS A 193 4.66 -2.01 -31.58
CA LYS A 193 5.38 -1.04 -30.78
C LYS A 193 6.80 -1.51 -30.53
N GLU A 194 7.77 -0.70 -30.92
CA GLU A 194 9.17 -0.89 -30.56
C GLU A 194 9.45 -0.05 -29.30
N HIS A 195 9.78 -0.73 -28.21
CA HIS A 195 10.02 -0.08 -26.92
C HIS A 195 11.44 0.49 -26.83
N ALA A 196 11.70 1.30 -25.83
CA ALA A 196 12.98 1.99 -25.64
C ALA A 196 14.16 1.04 -25.43
N ASP A 197 13.94 -0.19 -25.02
CA ASP A 197 14.96 -1.24 -24.88
C ASP A 197 15.18 -2.04 -26.17
N GLY A 198 14.49 -1.71 -27.25
CA GLY A 198 14.53 -2.43 -28.51
C GLY A 198 13.57 -3.60 -28.62
N SER A 199 12.86 -3.94 -27.54
CA SER A 199 11.86 -5.02 -27.57
C SER A 199 10.64 -4.61 -28.39
N ILE A 200 9.96 -5.62 -28.98
CA ILE A 200 8.84 -5.39 -29.90
C ILE A 200 7.62 -6.13 -29.40
N THR A 201 6.49 -5.42 -29.28
CA THR A 201 5.18 -5.99 -29.01
C THR A 201 4.25 -5.75 -30.19
N ARG A 202 3.28 -6.65 -30.42
CA ARG A 202 2.36 -6.58 -31.55
C ARG A 202 0.93 -6.71 -31.10
N SER A 203 0.02 -6.07 -31.85
CA SER A 203 -1.42 -6.16 -31.65
C SER A 203 -2.08 -6.49 -32.99
N GLU A 204 -3.07 -7.34 -32.96
CA GLU A 204 -3.86 -7.75 -34.14
C GLU A 204 -5.32 -7.37 -33.89
N TYR A 205 -5.97 -6.89 -34.95
CA TYR A 205 -7.36 -6.42 -34.91
C TYR A 205 -8.19 -7.17 -35.93
N ASP A 206 -9.50 -7.34 -35.64
CA ASP A 206 -10.44 -7.90 -36.58
C ASP A 206 -10.86 -6.85 -37.62
N GLU A 207 -11.76 -7.27 -38.56
CA GLU A 207 -12.26 -6.39 -39.63
C GLU A 207 -13.05 -5.19 -39.10
N ALA A 208 -13.68 -5.34 -37.91
CA ALA A 208 -14.38 -4.23 -37.24
C ALA A 208 -13.44 -3.34 -36.39
N GLY A 209 -12.13 -3.62 -36.38
CA GLY A 209 -11.15 -2.86 -35.63
C GLY A 209 -11.10 -3.20 -34.16
N ARG A 210 -11.59 -4.34 -33.73
CA ARG A 210 -11.55 -4.81 -32.34
C ARG A 210 -10.31 -5.65 -32.10
N LEU A 211 -9.68 -5.50 -30.94
CA LEU A 211 -8.48 -6.26 -30.58
C LEU A 211 -8.79 -7.75 -30.47
N LYS A 212 -8.11 -8.58 -31.28
CA LYS A 212 -8.26 -10.03 -31.27
C LYS A 212 -7.06 -10.79 -30.75
N ALA A 213 -5.87 -10.21 -30.78
CA ALA A 213 -4.66 -10.86 -30.25
C ALA A 213 -3.58 -9.85 -29.93
N GLN A 214 -2.73 -10.21 -28.99
CA GLN A 214 -1.51 -9.46 -28.63
C GLN A 214 -0.35 -10.43 -28.55
N THR A 215 0.81 -10.00 -29.03
CA THR A 215 2.06 -10.76 -28.94
C THR A 215 3.06 -9.95 -28.13
N ASP A 216 3.61 -10.52 -27.07
CA ASP A 216 4.60 -9.87 -26.22
C ASP A 216 5.99 -9.89 -26.87
N ALA A 217 6.97 -9.29 -26.15
CA ALA A 217 8.34 -9.17 -26.67
C ALA A 217 9.08 -10.50 -26.82
N ALA A 218 8.64 -11.55 -26.14
CA ALA A 218 9.16 -12.91 -26.27
C ALA A 218 8.50 -13.70 -27.40
N GLY A 219 7.55 -13.10 -28.14
CA GLY A 219 6.82 -13.76 -29.20
C GLY A 219 5.65 -14.59 -28.71
N ARG A 220 5.27 -14.49 -27.45
CA ARG A 220 4.15 -15.23 -26.87
C ARG A 220 2.85 -14.53 -27.18
N ARG A 221 1.85 -15.29 -27.58
CA ARG A 221 0.58 -14.76 -28.10
C ARG A 221 -0.57 -14.98 -27.12
N THR A 222 -1.32 -13.92 -26.87
CA THR A 222 -2.61 -13.97 -26.15
C THR A 222 -3.73 -13.69 -27.13
N GLU A 223 -4.75 -14.55 -27.15
CA GLU A 223 -5.90 -14.44 -28.07
C GLU A 223 -7.16 -14.05 -27.32
N TYR A 224 -7.93 -13.15 -27.93
CA TYR A 224 -9.23 -12.70 -27.43
C TYR A 224 -10.32 -13.22 -28.36
N SER A 225 -11.27 -13.97 -27.80
CA SER A 225 -12.47 -14.36 -28.54
C SER A 225 -13.55 -13.32 -28.27
N LEU A 226 -14.16 -12.81 -29.31
CA LEU A 226 -15.12 -11.71 -29.22
C LEU A 226 -16.52 -12.17 -29.69
N HIS A 227 -17.56 -11.66 -29.03
CA HIS A 227 -18.92 -11.84 -29.45
C HIS A 227 -19.12 -11.06 -30.76
N MET A 228 -19.68 -11.76 -31.79
CA MET A 228 -19.75 -11.19 -33.15
C MET A 228 -20.53 -9.89 -33.23
N ALA A 229 -21.65 -9.77 -32.50
CA ALA A 229 -22.53 -8.61 -32.60
C ALA A 229 -22.10 -7.46 -31.69
N SER A 230 -21.66 -7.76 -30.42
CA SER A 230 -21.38 -6.73 -29.39
C SER A 230 -19.93 -6.36 -29.29
N GLY A 231 -19.00 -7.19 -29.76
CA GLY A 231 -17.58 -7.01 -29.57
C GLY A 231 -17.09 -7.32 -28.16
N ALA A 232 -17.96 -7.79 -27.27
CA ALA A 232 -17.60 -8.15 -25.91
C ALA A 232 -16.65 -9.35 -25.90
N VAL A 233 -15.65 -9.33 -25.01
CA VAL A 233 -14.69 -10.42 -24.85
C VAL A 233 -15.38 -11.60 -24.19
N THR A 234 -15.43 -12.75 -24.88
CA THR A 234 -16.01 -13.99 -24.37
C THR A 234 -14.96 -14.95 -23.83
N ALA A 235 -13.73 -14.83 -24.29
CA ALA A 235 -12.64 -15.66 -23.81
C ALA A 235 -11.29 -14.95 -24.02
N VAL A 236 -10.37 -15.21 -23.11
CA VAL A 236 -8.96 -14.78 -23.22
C VAL A 236 -8.11 -16.04 -23.07
N THR A 237 -7.37 -16.41 -24.12
CA THR A 237 -6.47 -17.56 -24.12
C THR A 237 -5.03 -17.05 -24.05
N GLY A 238 -4.33 -17.39 -22.97
CA GLY A 238 -2.93 -17.00 -22.78
C GLY A 238 -1.97 -17.84 -23.62
N PRO A 239 -0.66 -17.47 -23.61
CA PRO A 239 0.36 -18.19 -24.36
C PRO A 239 0.55 -19.65 -23.95
N ASP A 240 0.15 -20.00 -22.73
CA ASP A 240 0.18 -21.37 -22.20
C ASP A 240 -1.03 -22.22 -22.66
N GLY A 241 -1.94 -21.65 -23.42
CA GLY A 241 -3.16 -22.31 -23.90
C GLY A 241 -4.31 -22.30 -22.87
N ARG A 242 -4.10 -21.73 -21.69
CA ARG A 242 -5.12 -21.65 -20.64
C ARG A 242 -6.08 -20.50 -20.93
N THR A 243 -7.37 -20.72 -20.66
CA THR A 243 -8.42 -19.81 -21.08
C THR A 243 -9.25 -19.34 -19.90
N VAL A 244 -9.49 -18.02 -19.85
CA VAL A 244 -10.51 -17.39 -19.00
C VAL A 244 -11.74 -17.16 -19.87
N ARG A 245 -12.94 -17.57 -19.40
CA ARG A 245 -14.19 -17.43 -20.16
C ARG A 245 -15.15 -16.49 -19.44
N TYR A 246 -15.83 -15.65 -20.22
CA TYR A 246 -16.79 -14.68 -19.71
C TYR A 246 -18.17 -14.99 -20.24
N GLY A 247 -19.17 -15.04 -19.35
CA GLY A 247 -20.57 -15.15 -19.71
C GLY A 247 -21.28 -13.82 -19.55
N TYR A 248 -22.28 -13.53 -20.42
CA TYR A 248 -23.00 -12.26 -20.39
C TYR A 248 -24.50 -12.53 -20.43
N ASN A 249 -25.30 -11.61 -19.90
CA ASN A 249 -26.74 -11.59 -20.04
C ASN A 249 -27.15 -10.81 -21.32
N SER A 250 -28.45 -10.73 -21.58
CA SER A 250 -28.98 -10.00 -22.73
C SER A 250 -28.70 -8.49 -22.71
N GLN A 251 -28.39 -7.94 -21.54
CA GLN A 251 -28.03 -6.53 -21.36
C GLN A 251 -26.50 -6.28 -21.38
N ARG A 252 -25.74 -7.28 -21.81
CA ARG A 252 -24.26 -7.23 -21.95
C ARG A 252 -23.51 -7.07 -20.63
N GLN A 253 -24.13 -7.45 -19.52
CA GLN A 253 -23.48 -7.47 -18.21
C GLN A 253 -22.82 -8.81 -17.97
N VAL A 254 -21.64 -8.82 -17.35
CA VAL A 254 -20.93 -10.06 -17.02
C VAL A 254 -21.71 -10.83 -15.97
N THR A 255 -22.10 -12.07 -16.28
CA THR A 255 -22.82 -12.97 -15.37
C THR A 255 -21.92 -14.06 -14.81
N SER A 256 -20.84 -14.40 -15.49
CA SER A 256 -19.89 -15.41 -15.02
C SER A 256 -18.49 -15.18 -15.54
N VAL A 257 -17.52 -15.62 -14.75
CA VAL A 257 -16.11 -15.72 -15.16
C VAL A 257 -15.64 -17.13 -14.79
N THR A 258 -15.19 -17.91 -15.78
CA THR A 258 -14.61 -19.23 -15.56
C THR A 258 -13.10 -19.12 -15.74
N TYR A 259 -12.36 -19.46 -14.68
CA TYR A 259 -10.91 -19.32 -14.62
C TYR A 259 -10.22 -20.60 -15.14
N PRO A 260 -8.93 -20.49 -15.49
CA PRO A 260 -8.17 -21.65 -15.98
C PRO A 260 -8.05 -22.81 -14.99
N ASP A 261 -8.19 -22.56 -13.70
CA ASP A 261 -8.19 -23.59 -12.65
C ASP A 261 -9.54 -24.35 -12.56
N GLY A 262 -10.52 -24.00 -13.37
CA GLY A 262 -11.84 -24.61 -13.38
C GLY A 262 -12.83 -23.97 -12.40
N LEU A 263 -12.39 -23.03 -11.58
CA LEU A 263 -13.27 -22.32 -10.66
C LEU A 263 -14.05 -21.23 -11.38
N ARG A 264 -15.23 -20.93 -10.88
CA ARG A 264 -16.16 -19.99 -11.49
C ARG A 264 -16.66 -18.98 -10.47
N SER A 265 -16.65 -17.71 -10.82
CA SER A 265 -17.39 -16.67 -10.14
C SER A 265 -18.64 -16.27 -10.95
N SER A 266 -19.68 -15.78 -10.28
CA SER A 266 -20.92 -15.42 -10.97
C SER A 266 -21.55 -14.17 -10.38
N ARG A 267 -22.39 -13.50 -11.18
CA ARG A 267 -23.17 -12.34 -10.80
C ARG A 267 -24.59 -12.49 -11.31
N GLU A 268 -25.53 -12.15 -10.45
CA GLU A 268 -26.95 -12.08 -10.80
C GLU A 268 -27.42 -10.63 -10.73
N TYR A 269 -28.27 -10.26 -11.68
CA TYR A 269 -28.82 -8.91 -11.78
C TYR A 269 -30.33 -8.96 -11.67
N ASP A 270 -30.91 -7.90 -11.11
CA ASP A 270 -32.38 -7.77 -11.03
C ASP A 270 -32.99 -7.33 -12.38
N GLU A 271 -34.28 -7.18 -12.41
CA GLU A 271 -35.01 -6.76 -13.62
C GLU A 271 -34.58 -5.39 -14.15
N LYS A 272 -34.02 -4.53 -13.30
CA LYS A 272 -33.51 -3.19 -13.65
C LYS A 272 -32.03 -3.16 -13.98
N GLY A 273 -31.38 -4.31 -14.00
CA GLY A 273 -29.97 -4.43 -14.30
C GLY A 273 -29.04 -4.10 -13.14
N ARG A 274 -29.57 -4.01 -11.91
CA ARG A 274 -28.76 -3.79 -10.71
C ARG A 274 -28.22 -5.11 -10.17
N LEU A 275 -27.03 -5.08 -9.58
CA LEU A 275 -26.43 -6.28 -9.00
C LEU A 275 -27.27 -6.80 -7.82
N ALA A 276 -27.84 -7.99 -7.95
CA ALA A 276 -28.65 -8.63 -6.91
C ALA A 276 -27.85 -9.60 -6.05
N ALA A 277 -26.89 -10.29 -6.66
CA ALA A 277 -26.03 -11.24 -5.95
C ALA A 277 -24.70 -11.43 -6.69
N GLU A 278 -23.66 -11.69 -5.93
CA GLU A 278 -22.40 -12.14 -6.53
C GLU A 278 -21.84 -13.31 -5.72
N THR A 279 -21.35 -14.31 -6.45
CA THR A 279 -20.77 -15.52 -5.87
C THR A 279 -19.28 -15.54 -6.22
N SER A 280 -18.44 -15.68 -5.20
CA SER A 280 -16.98 -15.75 -5.35
C SER A 280 -16.55 -17.07 -5.98
N ARG A 281 -15.28 -17.16 -6.35
CA ARG A 281 -14.66 -18.40 -6.88
C ARG A 281 -14.77 -19.57 -5.91
N SER A 282 -14.75 -19.33 -4.62
CA SER A 282 -14.89 -20.35 -3.57
C SER A 282 -16.33 -20.64 -3.18
N GLY A 283 -17.30 -19.99 -3.81
CA GLY A 283 -18.73 -20.30 -3.68
C GLY A 283 -19.47 -19.48 -2.62
N GLU A 284 -18.87 -18.47 -2.01
CA GLU A 284 -19.53 -17.57 -1.06
C GLU A 284 -20.37 -16.55 -1.82
N THR A 285 -21.65 -16.40 -1.42
CA THR A 285 -22.60 -15.49 -2.06
C THR A 285 -22.89 -14.29 -1.19
N THR A 286 -22.76 -13.10 -1.79
CA THR A 286 -23.19 -11.82 -1.19
C THR A 286 -24.40 -11.32 -1.95
N SER A 287 -25.48 -10.99 -1.27
CA SER A 287 -26.73 -10.50 -1.85
C SER A 287 -26.95 -9.03 -1.55
N TYR A 288 -27.54 -8.32 -2.49
CA TYR A 288 -27.82 -6.88 -2.40
C TYR A 288 -29.30 -6.63 -2.54
N SER A 289 -29.85 -5.73 -1.74
CA SER A 289 -31.22 -5.29 -1.81
C SER A 289 -31.32 -3.79 -2.02
N TYR A 290 -32.45 -3.36 -2.63
CA TYR A 290 -32.68 -1.98 -3.02
C TYR A 290 -34.07 -1.58 -2.62
N ASP A 291 -34.22 -0.46 -1.87
CA ASP A 291 -35.52 0.04 -1.45
C ASP A 291 -36.11 1.05 -2.45
N ASP A 292 -35.24 1.85 -3.07
CA ASP A 292 -35.67 2.83 -4.06
C ASP A 292 -35.59 2.23 -5.47
N PRO A 293 -36.75 2.10 -6.17
CA PRO A 293 -36.77 1.57 -7.52
C PRO A 293 -35.94 2.36 -8.53
N ALA A 294 -35.66 3.63 -8.25
CA ALA A 294 -34.92 4.49 -9.16
C ALA A 294 -33.42 4.58 -8.84
N SER A 295 -32.98 4.01 -7.71
CA SER A 295 -31.59 4.07 -7.26
C SER A 295 -30.79 2.84 -7.70
N GLU A 296 -29.56 3.07 -8.07
CA GLU A 296 -28.58 2.00 -8.33
C GLU A 296 -27.77 1.62 -7.08
N LEU A 297 -28.00 2.29 -5.94
CA LEU A 297 -27.26 2.07 -4.71
C LEU A 297 -28.02 1.11 -3.79
N PRO A 298 -27.35 0.07 -3.28
CA PRO A 298 -28.01 -0.91 -2.41
C PRO A 298 -28.26 -0.32 -1.03
N THR A 299 -29.41 -0.64 -0.46
CA THR A 299 -29.77 -0.30 0.92
C THR A 299 -29.53 -1.44 1.89
N GLY A 300 -29.33 -2.64 1.39
CA GLY A 300 -29.03 -3.81 2.19
C GLY A 300 -27.99 -4.69 1.55
N ILE A 301 -27.12 -5.27 2.39
CA ILE A 301 -26.13 -6.26 1.97
C ILE A 301 -26.26 -7.44 2.93
N GLN A 302 -26.38 -8.66 2.36
CA GLN A 302 -26.31 -9.89 3.12
C GLN A 302 -25.06 -10.66 2.65
N ASP A 303 -24.12 -10.87 3.54
CA ASP A 303 -22.92 -11.62 3.20
C ASP A 303 -23.14 -13.14 3.30
N ALA A 304 -22.10 -13.92 2.99
CA ALA A 304 -22.19 -15.39 2.97
C ALA A 304 -22.47 -15.99 4.36
N THR A 305 -22.24 -15.25 5.44
CA THR A 305 -22.55 -15.69 6.80
C THR A 305 -24.04 -15.58 7.13
N GLY A 306 -24.82 -14.94 6.26
CA GLY A 306 -26.22 -14.63 6.48
C GLY A 306 -26.47 -13.32 7.25
N SER A 307 -25.39 -12.64 7.67
CA SER A 307 -25.46 -11.37 8.36
C SER A 307 -25.81 -10.25 7.42
N THR A 308 -26.62 -9.31 7.90
CA THR A 308 -27.12 -8.19 7.08
C THR A 308 -26.57 -6.86 7.58
N LYS A 309 -26.32 -5.99 6.61
CA LYS A 309 -25.91 -4.59 6.84
C LYS A 309 -26.86 -3.68 6.08
N GLN A 310 -27.11 -2.50 6.61
CA GLN A 310 -28.02 -1.54 5.99
C GLN A 310 -27.32 -0.22 5.72
N MET A 311 -27.73 0.42 4.64
CA MET A 311 -27.20 1.71 4.21
C MET A 311 -28.33 2.65 3.86
N ALA A 312 -28.18 3.91 4.26
CA ALA A 312 -29.08 4.98 3.87
C ALA A 312 -28.30 6.00 3.04
N TRP A 313 -28.89 6.44 1.93
CA TRP A 313 -28.24 7.31 0.96
C TRP A 313 -28.98 8.62 0.80
N SER A 314 -28.26 9.68 0.55
CA SER A 314 -28.84 10.94 0.11
C SER A 314 -29.33 10.84 -1.33
N ARG A 315 -30.09 11.85 -1.77
CA ARG A 315 -30.59 11.92 -3.16
C ARG A 315 -29.48 11.99 -4.19
N TYR A 316 -28.28 12.43 -3.82
CA TYR A 316 -27.11 12.47 -4.73
C TYR A 316 -26.09 11.37 -4.45
N GLY A 317 -26.49 10.32 -3.76
CA GLY A 317 -25.67 9.12 -3.61
C GLY A 317 -24.59 9.20 -2.53
N GLN A 318 -24.71 10.11 -1.56
CA GLN A 318 -23.83 10.16 -0.41
C GLN A 318 -24.33 9.24 0.69
N LEU A 319 -23.44 8.48 1.31
CA LEU A 319 -23.79 7.61 2.43
C LEU A 319 -24.14 8.44 3.66
N LEU A 320 -25.40 8.39 4.10
CA LEU A 320 -25.88 9.10 5.29
C LEU A 320 -25.76 8.26 6.56
N ALA A 321 -25.97 6.97 6.46
CA ALA A 321 -25.91 6.06 7.59
C ALA A 321 -25.50 4.66 7.15
N PHE A 322 -24.73 4.01 7.97
CA PHE A 322 -24.33 2.62 7.83
C PHE A 322 -24.66 1.88 9.11
N THR A 323 -25.49 0.83 9.01
CA THR A 323 -25.84 -0.03 10.14
C THR A 323 -25.14 -1.39 9.96
N ASP A 324 -24.27 -1.72 10.88
CA ASP A 324 -23.53 -2.98 10.89
C ASP A 324 -24.43 -4.17 11.26
N CYS A 325 -23.93 -5.39 11.10
CA CYS A 325 -24.63 -6.62 11.48
C CYS A 325 -24.98 -6.69 12.97
N SER A 326 -24.29 -5.94 13.82
CA SER A 326 -24.55 -5.80 15.25
C SER A 326 -25.68 -4.80 15.57
N GLY A 327 -26.21 -4.10 14.57
CA GLY A 327 -27.17 -3.01 14.75
C GLY A 327 -26.54 -1.66 15.09
N TYR A 328 -25.21 -1.57 15.13
CA TYR A 328 -24.50 -0.32 15.38
C TYR A 328 -24.60 0.60 14.17
N THR A 329 -25.08 1.81 14.38
CA THR A 329 -25.27 2.77 13.30
C THR A 329 -24.25 3.89 13.37
N THR A 330 -23.56 4.12 12.26
CA THR A 330 -22.67 5.25 12.04
C THR A 330 -23.36 6.21 11.08
N ARG A 331 -23.39 7.51 11.42
CA ARG A 331 -24.01 8.55 10.62
C ARG A 331 -22.94 9.50 10.09
N TYR A 332 -23.15 9.95 8.85
CA TYR A 332 -22.22 10.82 8.14
C TYR A 332 -22.89 12.13 7.82
N GLU A 333 -22.17 13.22 8.00
CA GLU A 333 -22.65 14.57 7.72
C GLU A 333 -21.75 15.24 6.69
N TYR A 334 -22.35 15.90 5.71
CA TYR A 334 -21.65 16.53 4.58
C TYR A 334 -21.98 18.00 4.50
N ASP A 335 -21.03 18.79 3.97
CA ASP A 335 -21.30 20.18 3.62
C ASP A 335 -21.98 20.27 2.24
N ARG A 336 -22.32 21.50 1.81
CA ARG A 336 -23.00 21.70 0.52
C ARG A 336 -22.16 21.31 -0.69
N TYR A 337 -20.86 21.13 -0.52
CA TYR A 337 -19.94 20.75 -1.60
C TYR A 337 -19.66 19.24 -1.63
N GLY A 338 -20.38 18.48 -0.82
CA GLY A 338 -20.23 17.04 -0.75
C GLY A 338 -19.04 16.57 0.05
N GLN A 339 -18.40 17.43 0.83
CA GLN A 339 -17.28 17.09 1.69
C GLN A 339 -17.79 16.57 3.03
N GLN A 340 -17.21 15.46 3.49
CA GLN A 340 -17.59 14.86 4.77
C GLN A 340 -17.03 15.70 5.93
N ILE A 341 -17.91 16.33 6.69
CA ILE A 341 -17.54 17.22 7.81
C ILE A 341 -17.64 16.55 9.18
N ALA A 342 -18.41 15.49 9.30
CA ALA A 342 -18.57 14.79 10.57
C ALA A 342 -18.91 13.32 10.36
N VAL A 343 -18.42 12.49 11.29
CA VAL A 343 -18.82 11.10 11.46
C VAL A 343 -19.32 10.94 12.87
N HIS A 344 -20.60 10.58 13.01
CA HIS A 344 -21.27 10.42 14.30
C HIS A 344 -21.48 8.93 14.57
N ARG A 345 -20.84 8.45 15.59
CA ARG A 345 -21.05 7.09 16.10
C ARG A 345 -22.01 7.15 17.28
N GLU A 346 -22.47 6.00 17.72
CA GLU A 346 -23.34 5.93 18.89
C GLU A 346 -22.62 6.40 20.17
N GLU A 347 -23.37 6.71 21.22
CA GLU A 347 -22.87 7.18 22.51
C GLU A 347 -22.17 8.55 22.47
N GLY A 348 -22.48 9.37 21.45
CA GLY A 348 -21.92 10.71 21.32
C GLY A 348 -20.47 10.77 20.83
N ILE A 349 -19.97 9.66 20.31
CA ILE A 349 -18.62 9.61 19.73
C ILE A 349 -18.65 10.22 18.34
N SER A 350 -18.02 11.36 18.16
CA SER A 350 -18.02 12.08 16.88
C SER A 350 -16.62 12.54 16.51
N THR A 351 -16.32 12.45 15.22
CA THR A 351 -15.11 13.01 14.63
C THR A 351 -15.50 14.09 13.63
N TYR A 352 -14.64 15.10 13.46
CA TYR A 352 -14.94 16.26 12.63
C TYR A 352 -13.80 16.56 11.69
N SER A 353 -14.15 17.03 10.50
CA SER A 353 -13.20 17.48 9.48
C SER A 353 -13.62 18.84 8.97
N SER A 354 -12.65 19.70 8.70
CA SER A 354 -12.92 21.00 8.05
C SER A 354 -12.00 21.19 6.85
N TYR A 355 -12.48 21.99 5.90
CA TYR A 355 -11.85 22.16 4.59
C TYR A 355 -11.69 23.63 4.26
N ASN A 356 -10.66 23.94 3.49
CA ASN A 356 -10.50 25.27 2.94
C ASN A 356 -11.37 25.47 1.69
N PRO A 357 -11.48 26.69 1.15
CA PRO A 357 -12.27 26.92 -0.06
C PRO A 357 -11.81 26.14 -1.30
N ARG A 358 -10.58 25.65 -1.32
CA ARG A 358 -10.08 24.77 -2.40
C ARG A 358 -10.50 23.31 -2.24
N GLY A 359 -11.21 22.97 -1.17
CA GLY A 359 -11.66 21.60 -0.89
C GLY A 359 -10.61 20.72 -0.25
N GLN A 360 -9.55 21.29 0.30
CA GLN A 360 -8.49 20.55 0.96
C GLN A 360 -8.74 20.45 2.45
N LEU A 361 -8.47 19.29 3.05
CA LEU A 361 -8.62 19.04 4.47
C LEU A 361 -7.60 19.89 5.25
N VAL A 362 -8.08 20.79 6.12
CA VAL A 362 -7.22 21.66 6.93
C VAL A 362 -7.22 21.31 8.41
N SER A 363 -8.25 20.60 8.88
CA SER A 363 -8.37 20.19 10.28
C SER A 363 -9.12 18.88 10.39
N GLN A 364 -8.67 18.06 11.30
CA GLN A 364 -9.36 16.82 11.68
C GLN A 364 -9.33 16.68 13.19
N LYS A 365 -10.51 16.53 13.82
CA LYS A 365 -10.64 16.30 15.24
C LYS A 365 -11.08 14.88 15.51
N ASP A 366 -10.41 14.21 16.42
CA ASP A 366 -10.83 12.88 16.85
C ASP A 366 -11.97 12.95 17.89
N ALA A 367 -12.40 11.79 18.38
CA ALA A 367 -13.51 11.69 19.31
C ALA A 367 -13.26 12.36 20.67
N GLN A 368 -12.01 12.68 21.00
CA GLN A 368 -11.63 13.37 22.24
C GLN A 368 -11.33 14.86 21.99
N GLY A 369 -11.57 15.36 20.76
CA GLY A 369 -11.33 16.73 20.39
C GLY A 369 -9.89 17.09 20.07
N ARG A 370 -9.01 16.09 19.98
CA ARG A 370 -7.61 16.28 19.58
C ARG A 370 -7.55 16.62 18.10
N GLU A 371 -6.88 17.72 17.78
CA GLU A 371 -6.90 18.30 16.44
C GLU A 371 -5.57 18.14 15.75
N THR A 372 -5.61 17.60 14.51
CA THR A 372 -4.51 17.59 13.56
C THR A 372 -4.80 18.62 12.49
N ARG A 373 -3.83 19.47 12.16
CA ARG A 373 -3.96 20.52 11.14
C ARG A 373 -3.07 20.25 9.96
N TYR A 374 -3.51 20.73 8.79
CA TYR A 374 -2.82 20.55 7.51
C TYR A 374 -2.66 21.88 6.80
N GLU A 375 -1.49 22.09 6.20
CA GLU A 375 -1.19 23.30 5.43
C GLU A 375 -0.77 22.90 4.02
N TYR A 376 -1.11 23.75 3.04
CA TYR A 376 -0.90 23.46 1.62
C TYR A 376 -0.20 24.62 0.92
N SER A 377 0.54 24.29 -0.13
CA SER A 377 1.14 25.29 -1.04
C SER A 377 0.09 25.84 -2.01
N ALA A 378 0.47 26.88 -2.74
CA ALA A 378 -0.36 27.42 -3.82
C ALA A 378 -0.67 26.39 -4.91
N ALA A 379 0.20 25.40 -5.11
CA ALA A 379 0.00 24.29 -6.05
C ALA A 379 -0.92 23.20 -5.50
N GLY A 380 -1.28 23.27 -4.22
CA GLY A 380 -2.13 22.27 -3.58
C GLY A 380 -1.38 21.11 -2.92
N ASP A 381 -0.06 21.18 -2.82
CA ASP A 381 0.75 20.17 -2.15
C ASP A 381 0.72 20.36 -0.63
N LEU A 382 0.64 19.26 0.11
CA LEU A 382 0.69 19.27 1.57
C LEU A 382 2.09 19.66 2.03
N THR A 383 2.23 20.86 2.61
CA THR A 383 3.53 21.39 3.04
C THR A 383 3.80 21.16 4.53
N ALA A 384 2.77 21.04 5.33
CA ALA A 384 2.93 20.81 6.76
C ALA A 384 1.76 20.07 7.38
N THR A 385 2.08 19.29 8.40
CA THR A 385 1.11 18.66 9.29
C THR A 385 1.46 19.09 10.71
N VAL A 386 0.46 19.61 11.44
CA VAL A 386 0.62 19.99 12.83
C VAL A 386 -0.15 18.99 13.69
N SER A 387 0.59 18.27 14.55
CA SER A 387 0.00 17.27 15.44
C SER A 387 -0.78 17.93 16.59
N PRO A 388 -1.62 17.16 17.32
CA PRO A 388 -2.39 17.71 18.44
C PRO A 388 -1.56 18.37 19.53
N ASP A 389 -0.32 17.97 19.72
CA ASP A 389 0.60 18.59 20.70
C ASP A 389 1.33 19.83 20.15
N GLY A 390 1.05 20.22 18.91
CA GLY A 390 1.65 21.38 18.27
C GLY A 390 2.94 21.12 17.51
N LYS A 391 3.44 19.89 17.44
CA LYS A 391 4.62 19.52 16.64
C LYS A 391 4.34 19.63 15.16
N ARG A 392 5.26 20.26 14.45
CA ARG A 392 5.11 20.54 13.03
C ARG A 392 6.06 19.69 12.21
N SER A 393 5.51 18.92 11.27
CA SER A 393 6.25 18.18 10.26
C SER A 393 6.08 18.87 8.92
N THR A 394 7.16 19.06 8.17
CA THR A 394 7.12 19.78 6.90
C THR A 394 7.59 18.90 5.74
N ILE A 395 7.03 19.15 4.56
CA ILE A 395 7.41 18.48 3.32
C ILE A 395 7.77 19.58 2.32
N ALA A 396 8.96 19.48 1.71
CA ALA A 396 9.36 20.35 0.60
C ALA A 396 9.20 19.60 -0.72
N TYR A 397 8.79 20.32 -1.75
CA TYR A 397 8.53 19.79 -3.08
C TYR A 397 9.38 20.48 -4.14
N ASP A 398 9.68 19.75 -5.22
CA ASP A 398 10.23 20.38 -6.41
C ASP A 398 9.13 21.09 -7.20
N LYS A 399 9.49 21.76 -8.29
CA LYS A 399 8.53 22.51 -9.11
C LYS A 399 7.47 21.63 -9.76
N ARG A 400 7.71 20.32 -9.89
CA ARG A 400 6.74 19.37 -10.43
C ARG A 400 5.83 18.74 -9.37
N GLY A 401 6.00 19.11 -8.11
CA GLY A 401 5.20 18.57 -7.01
C GLY A 401 5.67 17.22 -6.48
N ARG A 402 6.92 16.83 -6.76
CA ARG A 402 7.50 15.64 -6.17
C ARG A 402 8.13 15.99 -4.83
N PRO A 403 7.90 15.21 -3.75
CA PRO A 403 8.52 15.49 -2.46
C PRO A 403 10.05 15.31 -2.55
N VAL A 404 10.80 16.33 -2.14
CA VAL A 404 12.27 16.31 -2.15
C VAL A 404 12.87 16.25 -0.76
N SER A 405 12.10 16.63 0.28
CA SER A 405 12.53 16.47 1.66
C SER A 405 11.35 16.39 2.61
N VAL A 406 11.56 15.68 3.73
CA VAL A 406 10.61 15.59 4.83
C VAL A 406 11.38 15.92 6.10
N THR A 407 10.90 16.90 6.89
CA THR A 407 11.49 17.32 8.14
C THR A 407 10.53 17.06 9.29
N GLU A 408 10.98 16.27 10.26
CA GLU A 408 10.25 15.94 11.48
C GLU A 408 11.17 16.12 12.67
N GLY A 409 10.74 16.87 13.69
CA GLY A 409 11.54 17.10 14.90
C GLY A 409 12.94 17.68 14.64
N GLY A 410 13.08 18.47 13.57
CA GLY A 410 14.35 19.05 13.14
C GLY A 410 15.26 18.11 12.36
N LEU A 411 14.82 16.88 12.09
CA LEU A 411 15.57 15.89 11.32
C LEU A 411 15.00 15.80 9.90
N THR A 412 15.88 15.83 8.90
CA THR A 412 15.49 15.87 7.48
C THR A 412 16.02 14.66 6.73
N ARG A 413 15.14 14.03 5.96
CA ARG A 413 15.50 13.06 4.92
C ARG A 413 15.15 13.64 3.56
N SER A 414 15.94 13.29 2.54
CA SER A 414 15.82 13.89 1.21
C SER A 414 15.71 12.83 0.12
N MET A 415 15.10 13.22 -1.00
CA MET A 415 14.91 12.37 -2.17
C MET A 415 15.30 13.14 -3.42
N GLY A 416 16.05 12.50 -4.32
CA GLY A 416 16.38 13.04 -5.63
C GLY A 416 15.74 12.22 -6.73
N TYR A 417 15.39 12.89 -7.83
CA TYR A 417 14.69 12.31 -8.96
C TYR A 417 15.43 12.59 -10.27
N ASP A 418 15.26 11.70 -11.26
CA ASP A 418 15.64 12.00 -12.64
C ASP A 418 14.48 12.71 -13.37
N ALA A 419 14.69 13.03 -14.64
CA ALA A 419 13.67 13.71 -15.44
C ALA A 419 12.40 12.89 -15.64
N ALA A 420 12.49 11.55 -15.56
CA ALA A 420 11.34 10.64 -15.65
C ALA A 420 10.55 10.55 -14.34
N GLY A 421 10.98 11.23 -13.28
CA GLY A 421 10.31 11.16 -11.97
C GLY A 421 10.68 9.94 -11.16
N ARG A 422 11.70 9.19 -11.55
CA ARG A 422 12.17 8.03 -10.81
C ARG A 422 13.13 8.46 -9.72
N ILE A 423 13.04 7.83 -8.55
CA ILE A 423 13.95 8.11 -7.43
C ILE A 423 15.35 7.59 -7.79
N THR A 424 16.34 8.47 -7.76
CA THR A 424 17.75 8.12 -8.02
C THR A 424 18.60 8.16 -6.77
N VAL A 425 18.24 8.96 -5.79
CA VAL A 425 18.98 9.12 -4.54
C VAL A 425 18.01 9.26 -3.37
N LEU A 426 18.29 8.54 -2.29
CA LEU A 426 17.69 8.77 -0.98
C LEU A 426 18.79 9.18 -0.01
N THR A 427 18.55 10.23 0.75
CA THR A 427 19.47 10.68 1.80
C THR A 427 18.76 10.56 3.13
N ASN A 428 19.33 9.77 4.05
CA ASN A 428 18.74 9.63 5.39
C ASN A 428 19.12 10.82 6.29
N GLU A 429 18.60 10.81 7.52
CA GLU A 429 18.81 11.88 8.49
C GLU A 429 20.26 11.99 8.96
N ASN A 430 21.10 10.96 8.77
CA ASN A 430 22.55 10.98 9.01
C ASN A 430 23.34 11.58 7.85
N GLY A 431 22.70 11.86 6.71
CA GLY A 431 23.36 12.33 5.50
C GLY A 431 23.90 11.22 4.60
N SER A 432 23.67 9.95 4.94
CA SER A 432 24.09 8.82 4.12
C SER A 432 23.14 8.66 2.93
N GLN A 433 23.68 8.17 1.82
CA GLN A 433 22.92 8.08 0.55
C GLN A 433 22.72 6.66 0.09
N SER A 434 21.55 6.38 -0.46
CA SER A 434 21.23 5.19 -1.23
C SER A 434 20.92 5.62 -2.65
N THR A 435 21.46 4.91 -3.65
CA THR A 435 21.32 5.27 -5.06
C THR A 435 20.63 4.19 -5.87
N PHE A 436 19.95 4.59 -6.95
CA PHE A 436 19.14 3.72 -7.79
C PHE A 436 19.41 4.02 -9.25
N ARG A 437 19.47 2.97 -10.07
CA ARG A 437 19.59 3.08 -11.53
C ARG A 437 18.50 2.27 -12.21
N TYR A 438 18.09 2.72 -13.38
CA TYR A 438 16.96 2.15 -14.11
C TYR A 438 17.36 1.87 -15.56
N ASP A 439 16.67 0.91 -16.18
CA ASP A 439 16.78 0.66 -17.60
C ASP A 439 15.84 1.61 -18.41
N PRO A 440 15.91 1.58 -19.75
CA PRO A 440 15.09 2.47 -20.56
C PRO A 440 13.56 2.22 -20.46
N VAL A 441 13.12 1.12 -19.87
CA VAL A 441 11.71 0.81 -19.68
C VAL A 441 11.30 0.87 -18.19
N ASP A 442 12.03 1.66 -17.40
CA ASP A 442 11.71 2.03 -16.02
C ASP A 442 11.85 0.91 -14.97
N ARG A 443 12.58 -0.16 -15.30
CA ARG A 443 12.85 -1.22 -14.33
C ARG A 443 14.14 -0.93 -13.57
N LEU A 444 14.16 -1.23 -12.27
CA LEU A 444 15.34 -1.07 -11.43
C LEU A 444 16.44 -2.05 -11.85
N THR A 445 17.63 -1.54 -12.21
CA THR A 445 18.78 -2.36 -12.61
C THR A 445 19.87 -2.42 -11.57
N GLU A 446 20.02 -1.39 -10.74
CA GLU A 446 21.01 -1.33 -9.68
C GLU A 446 20.49 -0.55 -8.50
N GLN A 447 20.80 -1.05 -7.31
CA GLN A 447 20.53 -0.39 -6.05
C GLN A 447 21.76 -0.46 -5.16
N ARG A 448 22.19 0.68 -4.66
CA ARG A 448 23.25 0.77 -3.66
C ARG A 448 22.67 1.27 -2.35
N GLY A 449 22.80 0.49 -1.27
CA GLY A 449 22.27 0.85 0.04
C GLY A 449 23.10 1.89 0.79
N PHE A 450 22.60 2.37 1.92
CA PHE A 450 23.31 3.32 2.80
C PHE A 450 24.63 2.77 3.32
N ASP A 451 24.75 1.46 3.40
CA ASP A 451 25.95 0.74 3.82
C ASP A 451 26.92 0.44 2.67
N GLY A 452 26.59 0.83 1.44
CA GLY A 452 27.38 0.59 0.25
C GLY A 452 27.13 -0.75 -0.41
N ARG A 453 26.25 -1.59 0.12
CA ARG A 453 25.87 -2.88 -0.46
C ARG A 453 25.21 -2.67 -1.82
N THR A 454 25.71 -3.34 -2.85
CA THR A 454 25.24 -3.18 -4.22
C THR A 454 24.47 -4.41 -4.68
N GLN A 455 23.27 -4.19 -5.21
CA GLN A 455 22.40 -5.19 -5.79
C GLN A 455 22.10 -4.82 -7.24
N ARG A 456 22.18 -5.81 -8.15
CA ARG A 456 21.89 -5.64 -9.57
C ARG A 456 20.83 -6.61 -10.04
N TYR A 457 20.02 -6.19 -11.01
CA TYR A 457 18.85 -6.93 -11.47
C TYR A 457 18.84 -7.01 -13.00
N HIS A 458 18.48 -8.18 -13.52
CA HIS A 458 18.29 -8.43 -14.95
C HIS A 458 16.92 -9.03 -15.20
N TYR A 459 16.33 -8.67 -16.33
CA TYR A 459 14.96 -9.05 -16.69
C TYR A 459 14.94 -9.74 -18.05
N ASP A 460 13.96 -10.62 -18.26
CA ASP A 460 13.74 -11.25 -19.56
C ASP A 460 12.88 -10.35 -20.48
N LEU A 461 12.63 -10.81 -21.70
CA LEU A 461 11.80 -10.08 -22.66
C LEU A 461 10.35 -9.97 -22.24
N THR A 462 9.89 -10.79 -21.31
CA THR A 462 8.54 -10.71 -20.72
C THR A 462 8.48 -9.83 -19.49
N ARG A 463 9.57 -9.15 -19.15
CA ARG A 463 9.74 -8.22 -18.03
C ARG A 463 9.76 -8.89 -16.65
N LYS A 464 9.98 -10.21 -16.59
CA LYS A 464 10.18 -10.90 -15.32
C LYS A 464 11.64 -10.81 -14.89
N LEU A 465 11.86 -10.74 -13.58
CA LEU A 465 13.20 -10.80 -12.99
C LEU A 465 13.77 -12.21 -13.19
N THR A 466 14.89 -12.31 -13.91
CA THR A 466 15.57 -13.58 -14.18
C THR A 466 16.87 -13.73 -13.44
N GLN A 467 17.51 -12.63 -13.08
CA GLN A 467 18.78 -12.65 -12.37
C GLN A 467 18.88 -11.50 -11.40
N SER A 468 19.41 -11.76 -10.21
CA SER A 468 19.88 -10.73 -9.29
C SER A 468 21.33 -11.03 -8.88
N GLU A 469 22.07 -9.98 -8.59
CA GLU A 469 23.44 -10.06 -8.12
C GLU A 469 23.54 -9.22 -6.85
N ASP A 470 24.02 -9.83 -5.75
CA ASP A 470 24.16 -9.22 -4.44
C ASP A 470 25.59 -9.43 -3.96
N GLU A 471 26.44 -8.41 -4.10
CA GLU A 471 27.87 -8.47 -3.74
C GLU A 471 28.57 -9.74 -4.30
N GLY A 472 28.31 -10.05 -5.59
CA GLY A 472 28.89 -11.21 -6.26
C GLY A 472 28.11 -12.52 -6.12
N LEU A 473 27.03 -12.53 -5.35
CA LEU A 473 26.13 -13.67 -5.22
C LEU A 473 25.07 -13.60 -6.31
N ILE A 474 25.12 -14.51 -7.26
CA ILE A 474 24.25 -14.51 -8.45
C ILE A 474 23.09 -15.47 -8.23
N THR A 475 21.87 -14.95 -8.25
CA THR A 475 20.63 -15.72 -8.16
C THR A 475 19.94 -15.72 -9.52
N LEU A 476 19.57 -16.92 -10.00
CA LEU A 476 18.81 -17.09 -11.23
C LEU A 476 17.45 -17.67 -10.92
N TRP A 477 16.39 -17.11 -11.53
CA TRP A 477 15.01 -17.60 -11.47
C TRP A 477 14.60 -18.17 -12.81
N HIS A 478 13.92 -19.32 -12.79
CA HIS A 478 13.39 -19.99 -13.97
C HIS A 478 11.88 -20.11 -13.87
N TYR A 479 11.21 -19.94 -15.00
CA TYR A 479 9.76 -19.91 -15.09
C TYR A 479 9.24 -20.92 -16.10
N ASP A 480 8.01 -21.40 -15.90
CA ASP A 480 7.32 -22.24 -16.87
C ASP A 480 6.57 -21.40 -17.90
N ALA A 481 5.84 -22.07 -18.82
CA ALA A 481 5.07 -21.41 -19.87
C ALA A 481 3.91 -20.55 -19.32
N SER A 482 3.46 -20.81 -18.10
CA SER A 482 2.41 -20.04 -17.40
C SER A 482 2.98 -18.91 -16.54
N ASP A 483 4.28 -18.58 -16.68
CA ASP A 483 4.98 -17.54 -15.91
C ASP A 483 5.09 -17.82 -14.40
N ARG A 484 4.97 -19.08 -14.02
CA ARG A 484 5.15 -19.51 -12.63
C ARG A 484 6.59 -19.91 -12.42
N ILE A 485 7.14 -19.53 -11.26
CA ILE A 485 8.51 -19.92 -10.90
C ILE A 485 8.60 -21.44 -10.71
N THR A 486 9.62 -22.09 -11.34
CA THR A 486 9.82 -23.53 -11.23
C THR A 486 11.04 -23.87 -10.39
N HIS A 487 12.10 -23.11 -10.49
CA HIS A 487 13.28 -23.32 -9.67
C HIS A 487 14.14 -22.07 -9.62
N ARG A 488 15.00 -22.03 -8.63
CA ARG A 488 15.97 -20.95 -8.40
C ARG A 488 17.34 -21.56 -8.14
N THR A 489 18.38 -20.92 -8.66
CA THR A 489 19.76 -21.32 -8.38
C THR A 489 20.53 -20.13 -7.79
N VAL A 490 21.52 -20.41 -6.96
CA VAL A 490 22.42 -19.41 -6.39
C VAL A 490 23.85 -19.86 -6.68
N ASN A 491 24.61 -19.03 -7.41
CA ASN A 491 25.96 -19.32 -7.90
C ASN A 491 26.05 -20.69 -8.60
N GLY A 492 24.99 -21.04 -9.35
CA GLY A 492 24.91 -22.31 -10.08
C GLY A 492 24.42 -23.50 -9.26
N ASP A 493 24.32 -23.38 -7.94
CA ASP A 493 23.81 -24.45 -7.08
C ASP A 493 22.29 -24.38 -6.97
N PRO A 494 21.58 -25.53 -7.02
CA PRO A 494 20.14 -25.52 -6.83
C PRO A 494 19.74 -24.97 -5.46
N ALA A 495 18.76 -24.05 -5.46
CA ALA A 495 18.13 -23.54 -4.26
C ALA A 495 16.73 -24.16 -4.14
N GLU A 496 15.66 -23.40 -4.35
CA GLU A 496 14.31 -23.94 -4.24
C GLU A 496 13.79 -24.51 -5.55
N GLN A 497 12.83 -25.42 -5.45
CA GLN A 497 12.03 -25.97 -6.55
C GLN A 497 10.55 -25.90 -6.21
N TRP A 498 9.73 -25.51 -7.20
CA TRP A 498 8.27 -25.39 -7.09
C TRP A 498 7.60 -26.36 -8.05
N GLN A 499 6.54 -27.01 -7.57
CA GLN A 499 5.72 -27.91 -8.39
C GLN A 499 4.26 -27.51 -8.25
N TYR A 500 3.52 -27.63 -9.36
CA TYR A 500 2.11 -27.22 -9.46
C TYR A 500 1.26 -28.37 -9.97
N ASP A 501 -0.03 -28.38 -9.59
CA ASP A 501 -0.99 -29.38 -10.08
C ASP A 501 -1.62 -28.95 -11.42
N GLU A 502 -2.56 -29.74 -11.89
CA GLU A 502 -3.29 -29.46 -13.13
C GLU A 502 -4.14 -28.19 -13.08
N HIS A 503 -4.53 -27.75 -11.88
CA HIS A 503 -5.25 -26.50 -11.67
C HIS A 503 -4.32 -25.28 -11.70
N GLY A 504 -3.02 -25.51 -11.58
CA GLY A 504 -2.05 -24.42 -11.46
C GLY A 504 -1.75 -24.00 -10.01
N TRP A 505 -2.23 -24.77 -9.05
CA TRP A 505 -1.98 -24.50 -7.62
C TRP A 505 -0.67 -25.13 -7.17
N LEU A 506 0.05 -24.41 -6.30
CA LEU A 506 1.32 -24.86 -5.76
C LEU A 506 1.12 -26.08 -4.85
N THR A 507 1.72 -27.21 -5.20
CA THR A 507 1.60 -28.45 -4.42
C THR A 507 2.84 -28.76 -3.60
N THR A 508 4.02 -28.42 -4.08
CA THR A 508 5.28 -28.73 -3.39
C THR A 508 6.31 -27.64 -3.62
N LEU A 509 6.98 -27.29 -2.55
CA LEU A 509 8.13 -26.41 -2.54
C LEU A 509 9.24 -27.09 -1.74
N SER A 510 10.43 -27.25 -2.32
CA SER A 510 11.52 -28.00 -1.69
C SER A 510 12.86 -27.31 -1.88
N HIS A 511 13.79 -27.57 -0.98
CA HIS A 511 15.19 -27.19 -1.08
C HIS A 511 16.07 -28.12 -0.21
N THR A 512 17.35 -27.91 -0.28
CA THR A 512 18.32 -28.54 0.60
C THR A 512 18.80 -27.52 1.65
N SER A 513 18.74 -27.88 2.92
CA SER A 513 19.24 -27.09 4.04
C SER A 513 20.12 -27.98 4.92
N GLU A 514 21.39 -27.59 5.10
CA GLU A 514 22.35 -28.30 5.95
C GLU A 514 22.39 -29.82 5.66
N GLY A 515 22.40 -30.17 4.38
CA GLY A 515 22.46 -31.57 3.94
C GLY A 515 21.15 -32.34 4.04
N HIS A 516 20.06 -31.73 4.42
CA HIS A 516 18.73 -32.30 4.50
C HIS A 516 17.81 -31.74 3.43
N ARG A 517 16.94 -32.59 2.90
CA ARG A 517 15.88 -32.14 2.01
C ARG A 517 14.68 -31.70 2.84
N VAL A 518 14.34 -30.44 2.76
CA VAL A 518 13.19 -29.85 3.47
C VAL A 518 12.15 -29.44 2.43
N SER A 519 10.93 -29.93 2.61
CA SER A 519 9.84 -29.71 1.68
C SER A 519 8.59 -29.21 2.40
N VAL A 520 7.80 -28.43 1.66
CA VAL A 520 6.47 -28.00 2.09
C VAL A 520 5.47 -28.51 1.06
N HIS A 521 4.44 -29.22 1.51
CA HIS A 521 3.40 -29.80 0.67
C HIS A 521 2.07 -29.14 0.99
N TYR A 522 1.33 -28.77 -0.04
CA TYR A 522 0.04 -28.11 0.09
C TYR A 522 -1.08 -28.98 -0.47
N GLY A 523 -2.19 -29.07 0.26
CA GLY A 523 -3.41 -29.73 -0.18
C GLY A 523 -4.54 -28.73 -0.32
N TYR A 524 -5.43 -28.97 -1.29
CA TYR A 524 -6.55 -28.07 -1.58
C TYR A 524 -7.85 -28.86 -1.71
N ASP A 525 -8.98 -28.21 -1.45
CA ASP A 525 -10.29 -28.75 -1.74
C ASP A 525 -10.72 -28.42 -3.18
N ASP A 526 -11.91 -28.86 -3.57
CA ASP A 526 -12.46 -28.62 -4.89
C ASP A 526 -12.80 -27.14 -5.16
N LYS A 527 -12.85 -26.31 -4.12
CA LYS A 527 -13.04 -24.85 -4.21
C LYS A 527 -11.72 -24.06 -4.21
N GLY A 528 -10.59 -24.75 -4.25
CA GLY A 528 -9.28 -24.14 -4.26
C GLY A 528 -8.80 -23.58 -2.93
N ARG A 529 -9.48 -23.91 -1.82
CA ARG A 529 -9.07 -23.47 -0.49
C ARG A 529 -8.03 -24.44 0.07
N LEU A 530 -7.06 -23.87 0.81
CA LEU A 530 -6.00 -24.66 1.45
C LEU A 530 -6.59 -25.54 2.54
N THR A 531 -6.48 -26.87 2.40
CA THR A 531 -6.94 -27.84 3.39
C THR A 531 -5.81 -28.44 4.22
N GLY A 532 -4.57 -28.29 3.78
CA GLY A 532 -3.43 -28.81 4.53
C GLY A 532 -2.12 -28.21 4.09
N GLU A 533 -1.22 -28.11 5.05
CA GLU A 533 0.18 -27.75 4.83
C GLU A 533 1.03 -28.75 5.62
N ARG A 534 1.96 -29.41 4.95
CA ARG A 534 2.83 -30.41 5.57
C ARG A 534 4.28 -30.06 5.32
N GLN A 535 5.07 -29.93 6.38
CA GLN A 535 6.52 -29.77 6.30
C GLN A 535 7.19 -31.12 6.54
N THR A 536 8.18 -31.44 5.72
CA THR A 536 8.94 -32.68 5.84
C THR A 536 10.42 -32.43 5.81
N VAL A 537 11.17 -33.17 6.61
CA VAL A 537 12.63 -33.18 6.60
C VAL A 537 13.08 -34.60 6.30
N GLU A 538 13.86 -34.79 5.23
CA GLU A 538 14.30 -36.08 4.74
C GLU A 538 15.81 -36.13 4.59
N ASN A 539 16.37 -37.33 4.71
CA ASN A 539 17.71 -37.61 4.26
C ASN A 539 17.67 -37.74 2.73
N PRO A 540 18.39 -36.86 1.97
CA PRO A 540 18.31 -36.85 0.51
C PRO A 540 18.88 -38.12 -0.16
N GLU A 541 19.77 -38.84 0.50
CA GLU A 541 20.41 -40.07 -0.02
C GLU A 541 19.54 -41.30 0.17
N THR A 542 18.93 -41.46 1.33
CA THR A 542 18.15 -42.64 1.70
C THR A 542 16.65 -42.46 1.56
N GLY A 543 16.19 -41.22 1.47
CA GLY A 543 14.75 -40.89 1.47
C GLY A 543 14.07 -41.08 2.83
N GLU A 544 14.84 -41.38 3.89
CA GLU A 544 14.30 -41.53 5.24
C GLU A 544 13.68 -40.24 5.74
N LEU A 545 12.44 -40.33 6.20
CA LEU A 545 11.73 -39.21 6.81
C LEU A 545 12.23 -39.02 8.24
N LEU A 546 12.89 -37.91 8.51
CA LEU A 546 13.45 -37.59 9.83
C LEU A 546 12.44 -36.86 10.71
N TRP A 547 11.59 -36.02 10.11
CA TRP A 547 10.57 -35.26 10.82
C TRP A 547 9.50 -34.81 9.85
N GLN A 548 8.26 -34.71 10.36
CA GLN A 548 7.16 -34.10 9.64
C GLN A 548 6.20 -33.37 10.58
N HIS A 549 5.57 -32.35 10.06
CA HIS A 549 4.49 -31.65 10.72
C HIS A 549 3.41 -31.35 9.69
N GLU A 550 2.18 -31.63 10.01
CA GLU A 550 1.05 -31.38 9.13
C GLU A 550 0.00 -30.55 9.86
N THR A 551 -0.45 -29.46 9.25
CA THR A 551 -1.56 -28.66 9.73
C THR A 551 -2.72 -28.79 8.76
N LYS A 552 -3.85 -29.26 9.26
CA LYS A 552 -5.09 -29.39 8.48
C LYS A 552 -6.03 -28.24 8.78
N HIS A 553 -6.67 -27.73 7.73
CA HIS A 553 -7.65 -26.66 7.81
C HIS A 553 -9.02 -27.15 7.37
N ALA A 554 -10.05 -26.79 8.12
CA ALA A 554 -11.44 -27.05 7.77
C ALA A 554 -12.21 -25.74 7.69
N TYR A 555 -13.25 -25.75 6.86
CA TYR A 555 -14.10 -24.59 6.62
C TYR A 555 -15.54 -24.94 6.93
N ASN A 556 -16.32 -23.98 7.43
CA ASN A 556 -17.75 -24.20 7.65
C ASN A 556 -18.54 -23.99 6.34
N GLU A 557 -19.85 -24.21 6.40
CA GLU A 557 -20.75 -24.05 5.25
C GLU A 557 -20.79 -22.63 4.72
N GLN A 558 -20.43 -21.65 5.52
CA GLN A 558 -20.39 -20.24 5.18
C GLN A 558 -19.06 -19.80 4.55
N GLY A 559 -18.10 -20.73 4.41
CA GLY A 559 -16.79 -20.47 3.83
C GLY A 559 -15.74 -19.92 4.79
N LEU A 560 -16.05 -19.81 6.08
CA LEU A 560 -15.09 -19.37 7.10
C LEU A 560 -14.23 -20.52 7.60
N ALA A 561 -12.93 -20.26 7.78
CA ALA A 561 -12.04 -21.19 8.44
C ALA A 561 -12.51 -21.38 9.89
N ASN A 562 -12.85 -22.60 10.27
CA ASN A 562 -13.42 -22.88 11.60
C ASN A 562 -12.64 -23.88 12.42
N ARG A 563 -11.66 -24.58 11.85
CA ARG A 563 -10.89 -25.59 12.55
C ARG A 563 -9.49 -25.72 11.97
N VAL A 564 -8.51 -25.79 12.88
CA VAL A 564 -7.11 -26.03 12.53
C VAL A 564 -6.61 -27.17 13.39
N THR A 565 -6.05 -28.21 12.78
CA THR A 565 -5.53 -29.38 13.47
C THR A 565 -4.05 -29.53 13.18
N PRO A 566 -3.15 -29.20 14.13
CA PRO A 566 -1.72 -29.44 13.96
C PRO A 566 -1.37 -30.89 14.41
N ASP A 567 -0.95 -31.71 13.45
CA ASP A 567 -0.60 -33.14 13.66
C ASP A 567 -1.69 -33.92 14.41
N SER A 568 -1.27 -34.69 15.42
CA SER A 568 -2.12 -35.41 16.34
C SER A 568 -2.51 -34.58 17.58
N LEU A 569 -2.12 -33.32 17.63
CA LEU A 569 -2.46 -32.44 18.74
C LEU A 569 -3.94 -32.08 18.71
N PRO A 570 -4.49 -31.63 19.85
CA PRO A 570 -5.89 -31.21 19.89
C PRO A 570 -6.22 -30.16 18.86
N PRO A 571 -7.33 -30.32 18.12
CA PRO A 571 -7.74 -29.30 17.13
C PRO A 571 -8.20 -28.02 17.81
N VAL A 572 -7.87 -26.89 17.17
CA VAL A 572 -8.36 -25.58 17.52
C VAL A 572 -9.62 -25.30 16.71
N GLU A 573 -10.72 -25.03 17.38
CA GLU A 573 -11.98 -24.64 16.74
C GLU A 573 -12.28 -23.19 17.06
N TRP A 574 -12.64 -22.42 16.02
CA TRP A 574 -13.03 -21.04 16.13
C TRP A 574 -14.54 -20.91 16.04
N LEU A 575 -15.14 -20.32 17.06
CA LEU A 575 -16.57 -20.03 17.10
C LEU A 575 -16.76 -18.57 16.70
N THR A 576 -17.60 -18.34 15.70
CA THR A 576 -17.84 -16.99 15.15
C THR A 576 -19.29 -16.60 15.25
N TYR A 577 -19.53 -15.29 15.21
CA TYR A 577 -20.87 -14.70 15.14
C TYR A 577 -20.87 -13.57 14.12
N GLY A 578 -22.06 -13.15 13.70
CA GLY A 578 -22.21 -12.04 12.74
C GLY A 578 -21.47 -12.34 11.45
N SER A 579 -20.76 -11.37 10.94
CA SER A 579 -20.00 -11.46 9.68
C SER A 579 -18.64 -12.16 9.81
N GLY A 580 -18.47 -12.97 10.84
CA GLY A 580 -17.26 -13.78 11.05
C GLY A 580 -16.38 -13.32 12.22
N TYR A 581 -16.93 -12.57 13.14
CA TYR A 581 -16.22 -12.12 14.34
C TYR A 581 -16.05 -13.26 15.35
N LEU A 582 -14.89 -13.33 15.98
CA LEU A 582 -14.56 -14.41 16.91
C LEU A 582 -15.33 -14.27 18.22
N ALA A 583 -16.13 -15.28 18.55
CA ALA A 583 -16.88 -15.38 19.81
C ALA A 583 -16.18 -16.26 20.84
N GLY A 584 -15.33 -17.20 20.41
CA GLY A 584 -14.63 -18.09 21.30
C GLY A 584 -13.77 -19.10 20.57
N MET A 585 -12.99 -19.86 21.33
CA MET A 585 -12.14 -20.92 20.81
C MET A 585 -12.27 -22.16 21.68
N LYS A 586 -12.25 -23.32 21.03
CA LYS A 586 -12.18 -24.62 21.71
C LYS A 586 -10.87 -25.31 21.35
N LEU A 587 -10.34 -26.04 22.29
CA LEU A 587 -9.15 -26.88 22.08
C LEU A 587 -9.51 -28.34 22.42
N GLY A 588 -9.49 -29.19 21.39
CA GLY A 588 -9.87 -30.58 21.53
C GLY A 588 -11.32 -30.80 21.99
N GLY A 589 -12.23 -29.91 21.61
CA GLY A 589 -13.64 -29.92 21.99
C GLY A 589 -13.93 -29.31 23.36
N THR A 590 -12.91 -28.91 24.13
CA THR A 590 -13.05 -28.21 25.41
C THR A 590 -12.95 -26.70 25.21
N PRO A 591 -13.88 -25.90 25.77
CA PRO A 591 -13.78 -24.45 25.70
C PRO A 591 -12.47 -23.94 26.27
N LEU A 592 -11.74 -23.14 25.50
CA LEU A 592 -10.46 -22.54 25.89
C LEU A 592 -10.64 -21.08 26.31
N VAL A 593 -11.35 -20.30 25.51
CA VAL A 593 -11.60 -18.89 25.72
C VAL A 593 -12.92 -18.50 25.11
N GLU A 594 -13.62 -17.59 25.78
CA GLU A 594 -14.85 -16.98 25.28
C GLU A 594 -14.69 -15.46 25.30
N TYR A 595 -15.15 -14.81 24.25
CA TYR A 595 -15.09 -13.36 24.11
C TYR A 595 -16.48 -12.76 24.17
N THR A 596 -16.66 -11.74 25.00
CA THR A 596 -17.79 -10.83 24.91
C THR A 596 -17.30 -9.60 24.15
N ARG A 597 -18.06 -9.21 23.15
CA ARG A 597 -17.70 -8.06 22.32
C ARG A 597 -18.81 -7.02 22.33
N ASP A 598 -18.40 -5.76 22.21
CA ASP A 598 -19.36 -4.67 22.03
C ASP A 598 -19.88 -4.66 20.58
N ARG A 599 -20.77 -3.74 20.26
CA ARG A 599 -21.34 -3.65 18.90
C ARG A 599 -20.38 -3.12 17.85
N LEU A 600 -19.19 -2.64 18.24
CA LEU A 600 -18.05 -2.36 17.34
C LEU A 600 -17.14 -3.58 17.19
N HIS A 601 -17.54 -4.72 17.75
CA HIS A 601 -16.80 -5.98 17.73
C HIS A 601 -15.45 -5.94 18.46
N ARG A 602 -15.29 -4.98 19.38
CA ARG A 602 -14.12 -4.92 20.25
C ARG A 602 -14.30 -5.84 21.44
N GLU A 603 -13.22 -6.50 21.84
CA GLU A 603 -13.21 -7.36 23.02
C GLU A 603 -13.46 -6.55 24.30
N THR A 604 -14.53 -6.85 25.01
CA THR A 604 -14.85 -6.23 26.30
C THR A 604 -14.60 -7.16 27.48
N VAL A 605 -14.83 -8.46 27.29
CA VAL A 605 -14.55 -9.46 28.30
C VAL A 605 -13.92 -10.70 27.63
N ARG A 606 -12.83 -11.18 28.20
CA ARG A 606 -12.23 -12.47 27.86
C ARG A 606 -12.37 -13.39 29.04
N SER A 607 -13.09 -14.49 28.85
CA SER A 607 -13.30 -15.52 29.90
C SER A 607 -12.47 -16.76 29.56
N PHE A 608 -11.62 -17.18 30.46
CA PHE A 608 -10.71 -18.30 30.24
C PHE A 608 -10.28 -18.99 31.53
N GLY A 609 -9.86 -20.26 31.42
CA GLY A 609 -9.31 -21.03 32.52
C GLY A 609 -10.22 -21.18 33.73
N SER A 610 -9.64 -21.49 34.87
CA SER A 610 -10.30 -21.57 36.16
C SER A 610 -9.43 -20.95 37.25
N ARG A 611 -10.02 -20.20 38.16
CA ARG A 611 -9.28 -19.67 39.31
C ARG A 611 -8.97 -20.81 40.28
N ALA A 612 -7.78 -20.77 40.89
CA ALA A 612 -7.35 -21.75 41.88
C ALA A 612 -8.39 -21.87 43.01
N GLY A 613 -8.85 -23.13 43.29
CA GLY A 613 -9.86 -23.39 44.33
C GLY A 613 -11.28 -22.98 43.98
N SER A 614 -11.57 -22.64 42.71
CA SER A 614 -12.89 -22.23 42.25
C SER A 614 -13.16 -22.81 40.86
N ASN A 615 -14.43 -23.12 40.57
CA ASN A 615 -14.86 -23.51 39.23
C ASN A 615 -15.15 -22.28 38.35
N ALA A 616 -15.01 -21.05 38.88
CA ALA A 616 -15.23 -19.83 38.14
C ALA A 616 -14.07 -19.52 37.21
N ALA A 617 -14.38 -19.12 35.97
CA ALA A 617 -13.39 -18.71 35.00
C ALA A 617 -12.73 -17.37 35.40
N TYR A 618 -11.52 -17.16 34.88
CA TYR A 618 -10.92 -15.83 34.86
C TYR A 618 -11.66 -14.96 33.86
N GLU A 619 -11.90 -13.72 34.23
CA GLU A 619 -12.52 -12.73 33.36
C GLU A 619 -11.62 -11.50 33.26
N LEU A 620 -11.12 -11.24 32.07
CA LEU A 620 -10.33 -10.05 31.76
C LEU A 620 -11.27 -9.04 31.10
N THR A 621 -11.55 -7.93 31.78
CA THR A 621 -12.41 -6.87 31.29
C THR A 621 -11.57 -5.76 30.67
N SER A 622 -11.87 -5.39 29.44
CA SER A 622 -11.17 -4.33 28.69
C SER A 622 -12.10 -3.16 28.44
N THR A 623 -11.61 -1.94 28.62
CA THR A 623 -12.32 -0.71 28.31
C THR A 623 -11.51 0.11 27.31
N TYR A 624 -12.20 1.00 26.58
CA TYR A 624 -11.61 1.79 25.51
C TYR A 624 -11.88 3.27 25.70
N THR A 625 -10.95 4.09 25.23
CA THR A 625 -11.15 5.53 25.15
C THR A 625 -12.17 5.86 24.05
N PRO A 626 -12.75 7.07 24.03
CA PRO A 626 -13.62 7.49 22.92
C PRO A 626 -12.93 7.42 21.55
N ALA A 627 -11.62 7.59 21.49
CA ALA A 627 -10.84 7.45 20.25
C ALA A 627 -10.54 6.00 19.86
N GLY A 628 -10.97 5.01 20.67
CA GLY A 628 -10.82 3.59 20.38
C GLY A 628 -9.54 2.96 20.91
N GLN A 629 -8.73 3.67 21.69
CA GLN A 629 -7.52 3.14 22.30
C GLN A 629 -7.84 2.37 23.57
N LEU A 630 -7.08 1.31 23.85
CA LEU A 630 -7.25 0.52 25.07
C LEU A 630 -7.00 1.38 26.30
N GLN A 631 -8.00 1.50 27.18
CA GLN A 631 -7.93 2.30 28.40
C GLN A 631 -7.55 1.49 29.62
N SER A 632 -8.14 0.31 29.79
CA SER A 632 -7.88 -0.55 30.94
C SER A 632 -8.09 -2.02 30.60
N GLN A 633 -7.39 -2.87 31.34
CA GLN A 633 -7.61 -4.31 31.42
C GLN A 633 -7.58 -4.72 32.88
N HIS A 634 -8.68 -5.30 33.36
CA HIS A 634 -8.83 -5.73 34.75
C HIS A 634 -9.21 -7.21 34.82
N LEU A 635 -8.41 -7.98 35.54
CA LEU A 635 -8.69 -9.38 35.80
C LEU A 635 -9.41 -9.54 37.11
N ASN A 636 -10.43 -10.40 37.17
CA ASN A 636 -11.24 -10.61 38.39
C ASN A 636 -10.48 -11.24 39.56
N SER A 637 -9.21 -11.59 39.40
CA SER A 637 -8.35 -12.08 40.48
C SER A 637 -7.50 -11.00 41.15
N LEU A 638 -7.60 -9.73 40.74
CA LEU A 638 -6.82 -8.57 41.22
C LEU A 638 -5.31 -8.67 40.98
N VAL A 639 -4.80 -9.74 40.36
CA VAL A 639 -3.36 -9.93 40.11
C VAL A 639 -2.89 -9.20 38.87
N TYR A 640 -3.79 -8.96 37.97
CA TYR A 640 -3.48 -8.37 36.64
C TYR A 640 -4.45 -7.24 36.35
N ASP A 641 -4.12 -6.05 36.84
CA ASP A 641 -4.86 -4.85 36.51
C ASP A 641 -3.90 -3.89 35.80
N ARG A 642 -4.31 -3.38 34.68
CA ARG A 642 -3.54 -2.41 33.90
C ARG A 642 -4.42 -1.26 33.44
N ASP A 643 -3.91 -0.05 33.65
CA ASP A 643 -4.48 1.18 33.14
C ASP A 643 -3.48 1.81 32.19
N TYR A 644 -3.95 2.17 30.98
CA TYR A 644 -3.12 2.69 29.91
C TYR A 644 -3.32 4.20 29.78
N GLY A 645 -2.24 4.94 29.75
CA GLY A 645 -2.24 6.37 29.52
C GLY A 645 -1.70 6.71 28.14
N TRP A 646 -2.36 7.62 27.45
CA TRP A 646 -2.02 8.04 26.11
C TRP A 646 -1.79 9.56 26.08
N ASN A 647 -0.84 10.03 25.29
CA ASN A 647 -0.65 11.45 25.06
C ASN A 647 -1.60 11.96 23.94
N ASP A 648 -1.58 13.25 23.67
CA ASP A 648 -2.43 13.87 22.67
C ASP A 648 -2.17 13.40 21.25
N ASN A 649 -0.97 12.86 20.97
CA ASN A 649 -0.62 12.28 19.66
C ASN A 649 -0.98 10.81 19.53
N GLY A 650 -1.55 10.21 20.55
CA GLY A 650 -1.93 8.81 20.55
C GLY A 650 -0.81 7.83 20.88
N ASP A 651 0.31 8.30 21.41
CA ASP A 651 1.41 7.44 21.87
C ASP A 651 1.15 6.95 23.28
N LEU A 652 1.49 5.70 23.54
CA LEU A 652 1.37 5.10 24.87
C LEU A 652 2.46 5.67 25.79
N VAL A 653 2.06 6.40 26.83
CA VAL A 653 3.01 7.04 27.75
C VAL A 653 3.06 6.39 29.13
N ARG A 654 2.06 5.58 29.49
CA ARG A 654 2.01 4.95 30.81
C ARG A 654 1.22 3.65 30.81
N ILE A 655 1.74 2.67 31.52
CA ILE A 655 1.02 1.46 31.92
C ILE A 655 1.09 1.38 33.44
N SER A 656 -0.04 1.55 34.13
CA SER A 656 -0.14 1.44 35.59
C SER A 656 -0.70 0.09 36.00
N GLY A 657 -0.05 -0.56 36.95
CA GLY A 657 -0.53 -1.82 37.53
C GLY A 657 -0.36 -1.80 39.05
N PRO A 658 -0.88 -2.84 39.75
CA PRO A 658 -0.82 -2.90 41.23
C PRO A 658 0.62 -3.09 41.76
N ARG A 659 1.53 -3.64 40.94
CA ARG A 659 2.90 -3.93 41.37
C ARG A 659 3.90 -2.93 40.86
N GLN A 660 3.67 -2.36 39.68
CA GLN A 660 4.58 -1.41 39.05
C GLN A 660 3.83 -0.50 38.07
N THR A 661 4.45 0.62 37.82
CA THR A 661 4.03 1.57 36.77
C THR A 661 5.20 1.77 35.82
N ARG A 662 4.94 1.71 34.52
CA ARG A 662 5.91 2.04 33.49
C ARG A 662 5.52 3.33 32.79
N GLU A 663 6.50 4.21 32.62
CA GLU A 663 6.34 5.45 31.88
C GLU A 663 7.27 5.45 30.67
N TYR A 664 6.76 5.92 29.54
CA TYR A 664 7.48 5.94 28.26
C TYR A 664 7.68 7.38 27.82
N GLY A 665 8.94 7.72 27.52
CA GLY A 665 9.30 9.03 26.98
C GLY A 665 9.66 8.93 25.51
N TYR A 666 9.23 9.92 24.72
CA TYR A 666 9.42 9.93 23.27
C TYR A 666 10.17 11.17 22.81
N SER A 667 10.95 11.03 21.73
CA SER A 667 11.63 12.14 21.06
C SER A 667 10.63 12.96 20.24
N ALA A 668 11.10 14.07 19.71
CA ALA A 668 10.31 14.91 18.80
C ALA A 668 9.89 14.17 17.52
N THR A 669 10.56 13.08 17.15
CA THR A 669 10.23 12.24 16.00
C THR A 669 9.39 11.02 16.38
N GLY A 670 8.95 10.91 17.64
CA GLY A 670 8.14 9.80 18.11
C GLY A 670 8.92 8.54 18.46
N ARG A 671 10.23 8.61 18.56
CA ARG A 671 11.08 7.48 18.95
C ARG A 671 11.13 7.36 20.47
N LEU A 672 11.17 6.14 20.98
CA LEU A 672 11.29 5.86 22.41
C LEU A 672 12.64 6.34 22.93
N GLU A 673 12.64 7.27 23.90
CA GLU A 673 13.86 7.82 24.54
C GLU A 673 14.11 7.22 25.91
N SER A 674 13.06 6.81 26.62
CA SER A 674 13.23 6.24 27.95
C SER A 674 12.07 5.36 28.35
N VAL A 675 12.38 4.39 29.22
CA VAL A 675 11.40 3.59 29.96
C VAL A 675 11.71 3.73 31.43
N ARG A 676 10.78 4.27 32.21
CA ARG A 676 10.89 4.41 33.66
C ARG A 676 9.98 3.39 34.33
N THR A 677 10.53 2.57 35.20
CA THR A 677 9.78 1.60 36.00
C THR A 677 9.74 2.06 37.46
N LEU A 678 8.52 2.24 37.96
CA LEU A 678 8.25 2.64 39.34
C LEU A 678 7.58 1.50 40.09
N ALA A 679 8.16 1.10 41.19
CA ALA A 679 7.60 0.08 42.10
C ALA A 679 7.96 0.47 43.53
N PRO A 680 7.32 -0.13 44.58
CA PRO A 680 7.73 0.16 45.94
C PRO A 680 9.23 -0.10 46.18
N GLY A 681 9.96 0.97 46.52
CA GLY A 681 11.41 0.93 46.69
C GLY A 681 12.25 0.82 45.44
N LEU A 682 11.63 0.96 44.26
CA LEU A 682 12.30 0.83 42.94
C LEU A 682 11.92 1.98 42.03
N ASP A 683 12.92 2.67 41.52
CA ASP A 683 12.77 3.68 40.47
C ASP A 683 13.94 3.51 39.48
N ILE A 684 13.67 2.83 38.38
CA ILE A 684 14.66 2.54 37.33
C ILE A 684 14.28 3.23 36.05
N ARG A 685 15.19 4.02 35.50
CA ARG A 685 15.06 4.64 34.17
C ARG A 685 16.08 4.03 33.23
N ILE A 686 15.59 3.46 32.12
CA ILE A 686 16.44 2.96 31.04
C ILE A 686 16.37 3.95 29.90
N PRO A 687 17.46 4.66 29.61
CA PRO A 687 17.52 5.61 28.52
C PRO A 687 17.83 4.90 27.18
N TYR A 688 17.35 5.47 26.09
CA TYR A 688 17.60 5.00 24.72
C TYR A 688 18.09 6.15 23.87
N ALA A 689 19.36 6.18 23.55
CA ALA A 689 19.94 7.17 22.64
C ALA A 689 19.91 6.62 21.23
N THR A 690 19.51 7.45 20.26
CA THR A 690 19.52 7.10 18.85
C THR A 690 20.21 8.20 18.05
N ASP A 691 20.79 7.81 16.90
CA ASP A 691 21.29 8.78 15.95
C ASP A 691 20.11 9.41 15.16
N PRO A 692 20.35 10.44 14.34
CA PRO A 692 19.28 11.07 13.59
C PRO A 692 18.48 10.12 12.69
N ALA A 693 19.09 9.07 12.15
CA ALA A 693 18.41 8.08 11.31
C ALA A 693 17.67 6.99 12.10
N GLY A 694 17.80 6.98 13.43
CA GLY A 694 17.12 6.04 14.31
C GLY A 694 17.95 4.84 14.75
N ASN A 695 19.23 4.80 14.41
CA ASN A 695 20.13 3.75 14.87
C ASN A 695 20.50 3.97 16.33
N ARG A 696 20.55 2.90 17.11
CA ARG A 696 20.86 2.99 18.53
C ARG A 696 22.31 3.39 18.75
N LEU A 697 22.53 4.40 19.58
CA LEU A 697 23.83 4.87 20.01
C LEU A 697 24.14 4.37 21.43
N PRO A 698 25.44 4.28 21.83
CA PRO A 698 25.81 4.15 23.24
C PRO A 698 25.19 5.28 24.03
N ASP A 699 24.53 4.96 25.13
CA ASP A 699 23.87 5.96 25.95
C ASP A 699 24.91 6.86 26.63
N PRO A 700 24.79 8.22 26.57
CA PRO A 700 25.74 9.12 27.18
C PRO A 700 25.84 9.02 28.72
N GLU A 701 24.75 8.60 29.38
CA GLU A 701 24.74 8.38 30.84
C GLU A 701 25.54 7.14 31.23
N LEU A 702 25.52 6.08 30.39
CA LEU A 702 26.25 4.83 30.63
C LEU A 702 27.64 4.86 29.99
N HIS A 703 27.86 5.64 28.94
CA HIS A 703 29.11 5.75 28.21
C HIS A 703 29.45 7.22 27.96
N PRO A 704 29.81 7.99 29.02
CA PRO A 704 30.08 9.42 28.86
C PRO A 704 31.30 9.75 28.00
N ASP A 705 32.19 8.78 27.76
CA ASP A 705 33.37 8.94 26.92
C ASP A 705 33.11 8.73 25.44
N SER A 706 31.91 8.29 25.06
CA SER A 706 31.56 8.07 23.66
C SER A 706 31.37 9.39 22.92
N THR A 707 32.09 9.53 21.79
CA THR A 707 31.99 10.69 20.89
C THR A 707 31.11 10.40 19.67
N LEU A 708 30.52 9.22 19.62
CA LEU A 708 29.67 8.80 18.48
C LEU A 708 28.39 9.61 18.43
N THR A 709 28.09 10.14 17.23
CA THR A 709 26.88 10.92 16.96
C THR A 709 25.96 10.25 15.95
N ALA A 710 26.50 9.32 15.15
CA ALA A 710 25.74 8.63 14.11
C ALA A 710 26.47 7.37 13.65
N TRP A 711 25.71 6.45 13.04
CA TRP A 711 26.21 5.31 12.30
C TRP A 711 25.98 5.56 10.80
N PRO A 712 26.99 6.09 10.07
CA PRO A 712 26.78 6.53 8.68
C PRO A 712 26.33 5.44 7.71
N ASP A 713 26.71 4.20 7.97
CA ASP A 713 26.35 3.04 7.17
C ASP A 713 25.09 2.31 7.65
N ASN A 714 24.37 2.86 8.61
CA ASN A 714 23.21 2.23 9.27
C ASN A 714 23.55 0.89 9.94
N ARG A 715 24.82 0.64 10.25
CA ARG A 715 25.26 -0.56 10.95
C ARG A 715 25.77 -0.20 12.32
N ILE A 716 25.12 -0.72 13.35
CA ILE A 716 25.52 -0.49 14.74
C ILE A 716 26.79 -1.30 14.99
N ALA A 717 27.92 -0.62 15.24
CA ALA A 717 29.20 -1.30 15.50
C ALA A 717 29.41 -1.60 16.98
N GLU A 718 28.75 -0.89 17.88
CA GLU A 718 28.81 -1.14 19.31
C GLU A 718 27.58 -0.63 20.05
N ASP A 719 27.26 -1.26 21.18
CA ASP A 719 26.24 -0.81 22.12
C ASP A 719 26.79 -0.90 23.56
N ALA A 720 25.90 -0.83 24.55
CA ALA A 720 26.30 -0.88 25.98
C ALA A 720 26.97 -2.20 26.38
N HIS A 721 26.70 -3.28 25.68
CA HIS A 721 27.07 -4.65 26.06
C HIS A 721 27.99 -5.35 25.09
N TYR A 722 27.96 -4.96 23.79
CA TYR A 722 28.61 -5.70 22.70
C TYR A 722 29.31 -4.82 21.70
N VAL A 723 30.30 -5.39 21.01
CA VAL A 723 30.90 -4.89 19.78
C VAL A 723 30.51 -5.81 18.64
N TYR A 724 30.09 -5.24 17.51
CA TYR A 724 29.53 -5.97 16.37
C TYR A 724 30.40 -5.83 15.13
N HIS A 725 30.55 -6.92 14.37
CA HIS A 725 31.21 -6.93 13.06
C HIS A 725 30.27 -7.51 12.01
N TYR A 726 30.35 -6.99 10.80
CA TYR A 726 29.46 -7.34 9.69
C TYR A 726 30.28 -7.76 8.47
N ASP A 727 29.69 -8.58 7.60
CA ASP A 727 30.27 -8.93 6.30
C ASP A 727 29.79 -7.95 5.19
N GLU A 728 30.20 -8.23 3.96
CA GLU A 728 29.84 -7.42 2.80
C GLU A 728 28.34 -7.38 2.50
N TYR A 729 27.58 -8.36 2.95
CA TYR A 729 26.11 -8.42 2.80
C TYR A 729 25.36 -7.70 3.91
N GLY A 730 26.06 -7.10 4.88
CA GLY A 730 25.43 -6.47 6.03
C GLY A 730 24.95 -7.44 7.12
N ARG A 731 25.40 -8.69 7.05
CA ARG A 731 25.05 -9.70 8.05
C ARG A 731 26.00 -9.64 9.23
N LEU A 732 25.43 -9.81 10.44
CA LEU A 732 26.24 -9.87 11.65
C LEU A 732 27.09 -11.16 11.67
N THR A 733 28.41 -11.03 11.63
CA THR A 733 29.32 -12.18 11.64
C THR A 733 29.94 -12.42 13.00
N GLU A 734 30.07 -11.39 13.81
CA GLU A 734 30.72 -11.49 15.12
C GLU A 734 30.11 -10.50 16.10
N LYS A 735 29.94 -10.97 17.33
CA LYS A 735 29.48 -10.15 18.46
C LYS A 735 30.32 -10.52 19.69
N THR A 736 31.05 -9.52 20.25
CA THR A 736 31.93 -9.71 21.39
C THR A 736 31.40 -8.95 22.59
N ASP A 737 31.44 -9.58 23.76
CA ASP A 737 31.09 -8.94 25.03
C ASP A 737 31.97 -7.74 25.28
N ARG A 738 31.35 -6.62 25.68
CA ARG A 738 32.07 -5.40 26.01
C ARG A 738 32.38 -5.39 27.53
N ILE A 739 33.67 -5.26 27.86
CA ILE A 739 34.09 -5.19 29.24
C ILE A 739 34.01 -3.73 29.73
N PRO A 740 33.32 -3.45 30.88
CA PRO A 740 33.21 -2.10 31.39
C PRO A 740 34.59 -1.53 31.73
N THR A 741 34.77 -0.22 31.49
CA THR A 741 36.00 0.53 31.77
C THR A 741 36.36 0.41 33.24
N GLY A 742 37.60 0.00 33.57
CA GLY A 742 38.09 -0.18 34.93
C GLY A 742 37.93 -1.58 35.52
N VAL A 743 37.35 -2.49 34.78
CA VAL A 743 37.23 -3.90 35.15
C VAL A 743 38.24 -4.72 34.36
N ILE A 744 39.27 -5.26 35.03
CA ILE A 744 40.23 -6.15 34.38
C ILE A 744 39.70 -7.58 34.45
N ARG A 745 38.86 -7.95 33.49
CA ARG A 745 38.33 -9.30 33.32
C ARG A 745 38.54 -9.78 31.87
N THR A 746 39.79 -9.92 31.46
CA THR A 746 40.15 -10.48 30.15
C THR A 746 39.69 -11.92 30.00
N ASP A 747 39.42 -12.61 31.13
CA ASP A 747 39.07 -14.02 31.18
C ASP A 747 37.56 -14.30 30.93
N ASP A 748 36.70 -13.28 30.98
CA ASP A 748 35.24 -13.41 30.84
C ASP A 748 34.75 -12.96 29.46
N GLU A 749 35.62 -12.51 28.56
CA GLU A 749 35.23 -12.08 27.23
C GLU A 749 34.70 -13.26 26.40
N ARG A 750 33.50 -13.11 25.89
CA ARG A 750 32.81 -14.11 25.07
C ARG A 750 32.57 -13.53 23.69
N THR A 751 32.86 -14.33 22.67
CA THR A 751 32.65 -13.94 21.28
C THR A 751 31.67 -14.89 20.63
N HIS A 752 30.66 -14.30 19.98
CA HIS A 752 29.68 -15.02 19.19
C HIS A 752 30.08 -14.91 17.72
N HIS A 753 30.07 -16.05 17.01
CA HIS A 753 30.30 -16.13 15.58
C HIS A 753 29.03 -16.62 14.89
N TYR A 754 28.68 -15.99 13.78
CA TYR A 754 27.46 -16.27 13.03
C TYR A 754 27.81 -16.60 11.60
N HIS A 755 27.26 -17.70 11.08
CA HIS A 755 27.44 -18.14 9.70
C HIS A 755 26.08 -18.28 9.01
N TYR A 756 26.04 -17.93 7.74
CA TYR A 756 24.80 -17.82 6.99
C TYR A 756 24.82 -18.66 5.73
N ASP A 757 23.66 -19.09 5.27
CA ASP A 757 23.49 -19.72 3.97
C ASP A 757 23.46 -18.65 2.85
N SER A 758 23.31 -19.11 1.61
CA SER A 758 23.26 -18.24 0.44
C SER A 758 22.02 -17.34 0.38
N GLN A 759 21.07 -17.53 1.28
CA GLN A 759 19.85 -16.75 1.42
C GLN A 759 19.84 -15.86 2.65
N HIS A 760 21.03 -15.67 3.25
CA HIS A 760 21.23 -14.79 4.41
C HIS A 760 20.50 -15.27 5.66
N ARG A 761 20.31 -16.58 5.80
CA ARG A 761 19.70 -17.20 6.98
C ARG A 761 20.81 -17.74 7.89
N LEU A 762 20.68 -17.51 9.19
CA LEU A 762 21.64 -18.00 10.17
C LEU A 762 21.58 -19.54 10.28
N VAL A 763 22.62 -20.24 9.85
CA VAL A 763 22.69 -21.70 9.89
C VAL A 763 23.60 -22.24 10.96
N PHE A 764 24.55 -21.46 11.43
CA PHE A 764 25.53 -21.90 12.41
C PHE A 764 25.92 -20.74 13.33
N HIS A 765 25.92 -21.01 14.63
CA HIS A 765 26.31 -20.04 15.66
C HIS A 765 27.24 -20.72 16.66
N THR A 766 28.33 -20.06 17.02
CA THR A 766 29.19 -20.49 18.11
C THR A 766 29.39 -19.39 19.12
N ARG A 767 29.44 -19.72 20.38
CA ARG A 767 29.89 -18.83 21.43
C ARG A 767 31.19 -19.37 21.99
N ILE A 768 32.24 -18.59 21.94
CA ILE A 768 33.61 -18.97 22.27
C ILE A 768 34.09 -18.18 23.48
N GLN A 769 34.74 -18.87 24.42
CA GLN A 769 35.45 -18.28 25.55
C GLN A 769 36.81 -18.95 25.68
N HIS A 770 37.88 -18.20 25.87
CA HIS A 770 39.28 -18.69 25.96
C HIS A 770 39.68 -19.53 24.73
N GLY A 771 39.21 -19.18 23.52
CA GLY A 771 39.52 -19.92 22.32
C GLY A 771 38.79 -21.25 22.16
N GLU A 772 37.96 -21.62 23.10
CA GLU A 772 37.17 -22.89 23.08
C GLU A 772 35.67 -22.63 23.00
N PRO A 773 34.92 -23.47 22.25
CA PRO A 773 33.47 -23.26 22.14
C PRO A 773 32.77 -23.62 23.44
N LEU A 774 31.92 -22.68 23.90
CA LEU A 774 30.98 -22.90 25.00
C LEU A 774 29.66 -23.49 24.50
N VAL A 775 29.20 -23.04 23.33
CA VAL A 775 27.96 -23.43 22.72
C VAL A 775 28.15 -23.46 21.22
N GLU A 776 27.64 -24.51 20.60
CA GLU A 776 27.45 -24.58 19.15
C GLU A 776 25.99 -24.79 18.85
N SER A 777 25.43 -24.03 17.90
CA SER A 777 24.05 -24.15 17.47
C SER A 777 23.98 -24.28 15.96
N ARG A 778 23.15 -25.20 15.49
CA ARG A 778 22.86 -25.36 14.07
C ARG A 778 21.37 -25.26 13.82
N TYR A 779 21.04 -24.61 12.72
CA TYR A 779 19.66 -24.27 12.37
C TYR A 779 19.31 -24.82 11.01
N LEU A 780 18.13 -25.43 10.93
CA LEU A 780 17.57 -25.97 9.71
C LEU A 780 16.37 -25.14 9.29
N TYR A 781 16.29 -24.79 8.00
CA TYR A 781 15.21 -23.96 7.47
C TYR A 781 14.44 -24.69 6.39
N ASP A 782 13.17 -24.36 6.26
CA ASP A 782 12.37 -24.76 5.11
C ASP A 782 12.57 -23.80 3.91
N PRO A 783 12.02 -24.14 2.74
CA PRO A 783 12.21 -23.27 1.56
C PRO A 783 11.66 -21.86 1.69
N LEU A 784 10.70 -21.64 2.61
CA LEU A 784 10.12 -20.31 2.88
C LEU A 784 10.92 -19.51 3.90
N GLY A 785 12.00 -20.08 4.46
CA GLY A 785 12.83 -19.39 5.45
C GLY A 785 12.38 -19.54 6.87
N ARG A 786 11.43 -20.45 7.13
CA ARG A 786 10.97 -20.74 8.50
C ARG A 786 11.94 -21.73 9.14
N ARG A 787 12.27 -21.51 10.41
CA ARG A 787 13.16 -22.40 11.14
C ARG A 787 12.43 -23.71 11.47
N MET A 788 12.97 -24.82 10.98
CA MET A 788 12.42 -26.16 11.20
C MET A 788 13.04 -26.86 12.39
N ALA A 789 14.31 -26.63 12.65
CA ALA A 789 15.02 -27.27 13.74
C ALA A 789 16.15 -26.40 14.28
N LYS A 790 16.42 -26.60 15.54
CA LYS A 790 17.57 -26.05 16.26
C LYS A 790 18.25 -27.17 17.03
N ARG A 791 19.55 -27.34 16.81
CA ARG A 791 20.38 -28.28 17.51
C ARG A 791 21.48 -27.57 18.25
N VAL A 792 21.60 -27.77 19.56
CA VAL A 792 22.53 -27.05 20.43
C VAL A 792 23.40 -28.03 21.20
N TRP A 793 24.71 -27.84 21.06
CA TRP A 793 25.71 -28.53 21.84
C TRP A 793 26.26 -27.56 22.86
N ARG A 794 26.29 -27.99 24.15
CA ARG A 794 26.79 -27.16 25.26
C ARG A 794 27.99 -27.80 25.88
N ARG A 795 28.89 -26.99 26.43
CA ARG A 795 30.04 -27.47 27.17
C ARG A 795 29.57 -28.12 28.46
N GLU A 796 29.93 -29.39 28.64
CA GLU A 796 29.59 -30.19 29.80
C GLU A 796 30.86 -30.74 30.44
N ARG A 797 30.79 -30.98 31.74
CA ARG A 797 31.84 -31.69 32.47
C ARG A 797 31.62 -33.20 32.31
N ASP A 798 32.60 -33.91 31.73
CA ASP A 798 32.55 -35.36 31.60
C ASP A 798 32.87 -36.06 32.90
N LEU A 799 32.87 -37.45 32.91
CA LEU A 799 33.17 -38.27 34.05
C LEU A 799 34.60 -38.12 34.56
N THR A 800 35.51 -37.57 33.78
CA THR A 800 36.91 -37.32 34.13
C THR A 800 37.16 -35.92 34.65
N GLY A 801 36.10 -35.07 34.66
CA GLY A 801 36.20 -33.66 35.05
C GLY A 801 36.61 -32.69 33.96
N TRP A 802 36.85 -33.18 32.72
CA TRP A 802 37.15 -32.34 31.57
C TRP A 802 35.92 -31.69 30.96
N MET A 803 36.02 -30.44 30.59
CA MET A 803 34.94 -29.70 29.92
C MET A 803 35.02 -29.91 28.41
N SER A 804 33.99 -30.44 27.79
CA SER A 804 33.88 -30.61 26.33
C SER A 804 32.43 -30.38 25.90
N LEU A 805 32.24 -30.15 24.58
CA LEU A 805 30.89 -30.10 24.04
C LEU A 805 30.19 -31.44 24.19
N SER A 806 28.92 -31.44 24.49
CA SER A 806 28.07 -32.60 24.61
C SER A 806 28.11 -33.42 23.30
N ARG A 807 28.06 -34.76 23.40
CA ARG A 807 28.05 -35.63 22.21
C ARG A 807 26.73 -35.60 21.49
N LYS A 808 25.66 -35.48 22.23
CA LYS A 808 24.28 -35.43 21.71
C LYS A 808 23.74 -34.02 21.86
N PRO A 809 23.22 -33.43 20.79
CA PRO A 809 22.65 -32.09 20.88
C PRO A 809 21.28 -32.10 21.54
N GLU A 810 20.92 -30.97 22.11
CA GLU A 810 19.52 -30.66 22.44
C GLU A 810 18.82 -30.27 21.16
N GLU A 811 17.81 -31.04 20.75
CA GLU A 811 17.05 -30.78 19.53
C GLU A 811 15.71 -30.13 19.84
N THR A 812 15.39 -29.08 19.08
CA THR A 812 14.09 -28.43 19.11
C THR A 812 13.54 -28.41 17.69
N TRP A 813 12.32 -28.91 17.51
CA TRP A 813 11.61 -28.94 16.24
C TRP A 813 10.45 -27.96 16.25
N TYR A 814 10.26 -27.29 15.14
CA TYR A 814 9.26 -26.23 14.98
C TYR A 814 8.26 -26.64 13.89
N GLY A 815 6.98 -26.57 14.21
CA GLY A 815 5.90 -26.80 13.25
C GLY A 815 5.18 -25.49 12.92
N TRP A 816 4.90 -25.28 11.65
CA TRP A 816 4.39 -24.03 11.13
C TRP A 816 3.01 -24.20 10.49
N ASP A 817 2.20 -23.17 10.60
CA ASP A 817 0.96 -22.95 9.86
C ASP A 817 1.06 -21.58 9.19
N GLY A 818 1.44 -21.56 7.90
CA GLY A 818 1.82 -20.30 7.26
C GLY A 818 2.97 -19.63 8.02
N ASP A 819 2.80 -18.37 8.39
CA ASP A 819 3.80 -17.61 9.14
C ASP A 819 3.69 -17.77 10.66
N ARG A 820 2.83 -18.68 11.13
CA ARG A 820 2.58 -18.90 12.57
C ARG A 820 3.27 -20.14 13.06
N LEU A 821 4.04 -20.00 14.13
CA LEU A 821 4.66 -21.10 14.82
C LEU A 821 3.61 -21.79 15.71
N THR A 822 3.15 -22.97 15.31
CA THR A 822 2.07 -23.68 16.02
C THR A 822 2.58 -24.68 17.04
N THR A 823 3.74 -25.29 16.78
CA THR A 823 4.30 -26.30 17.70
C THR A 823 5.79 -26.09 17.91
N VAL A 824 6.21 -26.30 19.14
CA VAL A 824 7.62 -26.40 19.53
C VAL A 824 7.81 -27.71 20.26
N GLN A 825 8.66 -28.59 19.76
CA GLN A 825 8.87 -29.92 20.30
C GLN A 825 10.33 -30.12 20.69
N THR A 826 10.53 -30.52 21.95
CA THR A 826 11.82 -31.00 22.47
C THR A 826 11.73 -32.50 22.76
N ASP A 827 12.80 -33.09 23.28
CA ASP A 827 12.79 -34.53 23.69
C ASP A 827 11.75 -34.84 24.78
N THR A 828 11.42 -33.82 25.60
CA THR A 828 10.58 -34.03 26.79
C THR A 828 9.27 -33.26 26.76
N THR A 829 9.17 -32.21 25.91
CA THR A 829 8.00 -31.34 25.92
C THR A 829 7.49 -31.08 24.50
N ARG A 830 6.22 -30.77 24.44
CA ARG A 830 5.55 -30.40 23.21
C ARG A 830 4.59 -29.23 23.52
N ILE A 831 4.87 -28.06 22.93
CA ILE A 831 4.10 -26.86 23.20
C ILE A 831 3.29 -26.54 21.96
N GLN A 832 1.99 -26.40 22.14
CA GLN A 832 1.07 -25.95 21.09
C GLN A 832 0.69 -24.50 21.37
N THR A 833 0.89 -23.64 20.36
CA THR A 833 0.44 -22.24 20.42
C THR A 833 -0.87 -22.10 19.68
N VAL A 834 -1.86 -21.52 20.34
CA VAL A 834 -3.19 -21.27 19.80
C VAL A 834 -3.31 -19.81 19.41
N TYR A 835 -3.76 -19.57 18.19
CA TYR A 835 -3.89 -18.22 17.63
C TYR A 835 -5.35 -17.86 17.36
N GLN A 836 -5.68 -16.60 17.50
CA GLN A 836 -6.91 -16.07 16.93
C GLN A 836 -6.78 -16.05 15.40
N PRO A 837 -7.90 -16.18 14.65
CA PRO A 837 -7.85 -16.12 13.19
C PRO A 837 -7.21 -14.82 12.70
N GLY A 838 -6.23 -14.94 11.79
CA GLY A 838 -5.55 -13.77 11.22
C GLY A 838 -4.62 -12.99 12.15
N SER A 839 -4.32 -13.50 13.34
CA SER A 839 -3.48 -12.81 14.35
C SER A 839 -2.20 -13.59 14.65
N PHE A 840 -1.21 -12.89 15.18
CA PHE A 840 0.04 -13.43 15.66
C PHE A 840 0.13 -13.37 17.20
#